data_cb3e85d927869c0c85a4db52785dee7c
#
_entry.id   cb3e85d927869c0c85a4db52785dee7c
#
_cell.length_a   1.000
_cell.length_b   1.000
_cell.length_c   1.000
_cell.angle_alpha   90.00
_cell.angle_beta   90.00
_cell.angle_gamma   90.00
#
_symmetry.space_group_name_H-M   'P 1'
#
loop_
_entity.id
_entity.type
_entity.pdbx_description
1 polymer ?
#
loop_
_entity_poly.entity_id
_entity_poly.type
_entity_poly.pdbx_seq_one_letter_code
_entity_poly.pdbx_strand_id
1 'polypeptide(L)'
;MQTAVSQTSPPKKSFLYDPKVRGIFYQVVLVVAIIYLFYVAATNAIENLQRAKIASGFGFLNNTAGFDISQTLIQFSAAGGTYGDAFIVGLLNTLLVSAIGIFFTTILGFVIGIARLSKNWMVAKVAMVYVEVLRNIPLLVQLLFWYIAVLGTLPQPRNSLEMGAGFYLNSRGLFMAKPIWGSSISVLVAALVIGLVGTFVYRRWARKQQEQTGRQYPVGKVTLALILGLPILTWIVLAVTGTNPITFELPRKGTFNLTGGMQILPEFVALLLGLVTYTAAFIAEVVRAGILAVSKGQTEAAGSLGLTPGQTLRLVVIPQAMRVIIPPLTSQYLNLTKNSSLAVAIGYPDLVQVFMGTVLNQTGQAIEVVGHHHGRLSDDQSRDLVHHEYLQSPRGDRRTVGDRMSTAVDIPRYVQAKQVEALPPPNLARGPVAWIRENLFSGPFNTVLTLVVFYLLYVSVPPLVRFLFIDAVWTGTDRAACRADTGGSEAGACWAFIWDKINYFIYGSYTVSERWRVDIFFALLAIGVVWLLWLRAPRRDLGAIYFFWLFPVVSYVLLTGGNADFGGRFWLGFAIFGALVIALFAFFAALLKTAIRPALIMGGGIVAAIGITLAIVDIDFGLAHVPTSLWGGVLVTLLVATVGIVVSLPFGIVLALGRRSKLPMVRMASVIFIEFVRGVPLITVLIMANTMLPLFLPGDMTVDRLLRPLIGTALFASAYMAEVVRGGLQAMPKGQYEGAMSLGLNYPQMMTLIILPQALRIVIPGIVNTFIGLFKDTSLVAIVGIFDLVKTIEASRIDPNWAAPTIGITGYAFAALFYFVFCFGMSRYSLGVERRLAAGQNR
;
A
#
# COMPACT_ATOMS: atom_id res chain seq x y z
N MET A 1 36.31 -69.12 8.13
CA MET A 1 35.10 -69.16 7.28
C MET A 1 34.48 -67.76 7.30
N GLN A 2 34.81 -66.94 6.29
CA GLN A 2 34.18 -65.65 6.03
C GLN A 2 33.01 -65.92 5.07
N THR A 3 31.80 -65.78 5.54
CA THR A 3 30.60 -65.81 4.69
C THR A 3 30.45 -64.52 3.95
N ALA A 4 30.64 -64.54 2.64
CA ALA A 4 30.38 -63.44 1.73
C ALA A 4 28.89 -63.13 1.73
N VAL A 5 28.52 -61.97 2.28
CA VAL A 5 27.17 -61.41 2.15
C VAL A 5 27.01 -60.98 0.71
N SER A 6 26.19 -61.69 -0.04
CA SER A 6 25.82 -61.33 -1.42
C SER A 6 25.07 -60.00 -1.38
N GLN A 7 25.67 -58.96 -1.93
CA GLN A 7 24.98 -57.67 -2.17
C GLN A 7 23.94 -57.92 -3.26
N THR A 8 22.69 -58.14 -2.86
CA THR A 8 21.57 -58.09 -3.80
C THR A 8 21.44 -56.65 -4.31
N SER A 9 21.63 -56.48 -5.60
CA SER A 9 21.40 -55.20 -6.27
C SER A 9 20.01 -54.68 -5.92
N PRO A 10 19.86 -53.38 -5.53
CA PRO A 10 18.57 -52.86 -5.20
C PRO A 10 17.61 -53.02 -6.38
N PRO A 11 16.33 -53.37 -6.13
CA PRO A 11 15.36 -53.60 -7.19
C PRO A 11 15.27 -52.37 -8.07
N LYS A 12 15.33 -52.52 -9.40
CA LYS A 12 15.19 -51.44 -10.38
C LYS A 12 13.88 -50.70 -10.08
N LYS A 13 13.98 -49.50 -9.54
CA LYS A 13 12.81 -48.61 -9.31
C LYS A 13 12.13 -48.42 -10.65
N SER A 14 10.85 -48.73 -10.74
CA SER A 14 10.05 -48.44 -11.94
C SER A 14 10.24 -46.98 -12.33
N PHE A 15 10.41 -46.65 -13.61
CA PHE A 15 10.62 -45.32 -14.18
C PHE A 15 9.61 -44.28 -13.64
N LEU A 16 8.37 -44.72 -13.41
CA LEU A 16 7.29 -43.88 -12.86
C LEU A 16 7.45 -43.52 -11.36
N TYR A 17 8.36 -44.18 -10.65
CA TYR A 17 8.63 -43.92 -9.21
C TYR A 17 9.83 -43.03 -8.98
N ASP A 18 10.57 -42.68 -10.05
CA ASP A 18 11.68 -41.73 -9.92
C ASP A 18 11.12 -40.33 -9.57
N PRO A 19 11.55 -39.74 -8.45
CA PRO A 19 11.15 -38.37 -8.08
C PRO A 19 11.44 -37.34 -9.18
N LYS A 20 12.48 -37.57 -10.00
CA LYS A 20 12.80 -36.68 -11.13
C LYS A 20 11.76 -36.77 -12.24
N VAL A 21 11.35 -37.97 -12.62
CA VAL A 21 10.34 -38.18 -13.68
C VAL A 21 9.00 -37.60 -13.25
N ARG A 22 8.57 -37.81 -12.02
CA ARG A 22 7.36 -37.19 -11.48
C ARG A 22 7.47 -35.67 -11.44
N GLY A 23 8.62 -35.14 -11.04
CA GLY A 23 8.87 -33.70 -11.05
C GLY A 23 8.76 -33.12 -12.46
N ILE A 24 9.29 -33.77 -13.47
CA ILE A 24 9.16 -33.35 -14.88
C ILE A 24 7.68 -33.40 -15.31
N PHE A 25 6.98 -34.48 -14.99
CA PHE A 25 5.58 -34.62 -15.35
C PHE A 25 4.71 -33.50 -14.83
N TYR A 26 4.81 -33.14 -13.52
CA TYR A 26 4.05 -32.02 -12.95
C TYR A 26 4.40 -30.70 -13.60
N GLN A 27 5.66 -30.50 -13.98
CA GLN A 27 6.07 -29.28 -14.67
C GLN A 27 5.49 -29.21 -16.08
N VAL A 28 5.52 -30.33 -16.82
CA VAL A 28 4.91 -30.38 -18.15
C VAL A 28 3.42 -30.13 -18.10
N VAL A 29 2.69 -30.75 -17.15
CA VAL A 29 1.25 -30.50 -16.96
C VAL A 29 0.98 -29.03 -16.65
N LEU A 30 1.76 -28.42 -15.76
CA LEU A 30 1.63 -27.00 -15.42
C LEU A 30 1.88 -26.11 -16.66
N VAL A 31 2.94 -26.37 -17.40
CA VAL A 31 3.28 -25.59 -18.60
C VAL A 31 2.20 -25.71 -19.66
N VAL A 32 1.73 -26.94 -19.92
CA VAL A 32 0.64 -27.18 -20.88
C VAL A 32 -0.65 -26.46 -20.43
N ALA A 33 -1.00 -26.54 -19.14
CA ALA A 33 -2.17 -25.83 -18.60
C ALA A 33 -2.04 -24.31 -18.75
N ILE A 34 -0.87 -23.75 -18.47
CA ILE A 34 -0.60 -22.31 -18.66
C ILE A 34 -0.69 -21.92 -20.14
N ILE A 35 -0.04 -22.68 -21.03
CA ILE A 35 -0.08 -22.42 -22.48
C ILE A 35 -1.52 -22.51 -23.00
N TYR A 36 -2.27 -23.53 -22.58
CA TYR A 36 -3.68 -23.70 -22.96
C TYR A 36 -4.54 -22.53 -22.47
N LEU A 37 -4.35 -22.09 -21.20
CA LEU A 37 -5.04 -20.93 -20.66
C LEU A 37 -4.77 -19.66 -21.49
N PHE A 38 -3.50 -19.41 -21.80
CA PHE A 38 -3.12 -18.26 -22.64
C PHE A 38 -3.66 -18.37 -24.07
N TYR A 39 -3.65 -19.57 -24.64
CA TYR A 39 -4.23 -19.83 -25.97
C TYR A 39 -5.74 -19.50 -26.01
N VAL A 40 -6.50 -20.04 -25.03
CA VAL A 40 -7.93 -19.78 -24.93
C VAL A 40 -8.21 -18.29 -24.68
N ALA A 41 -7.47 -17.65 -23.77
CA ALA A 41 -7.61 -16.23 -23.51
C ALA A 41 -7.30 -15.37 -24.75
N ALA A 42 -6.24 -15.71 -25.49
CA ALA A 42 -5.85 -14.99 -26.70
C ALA A 42 -6.87 -15.17 -27.83
N THR A 43 -7.35 -16.39 -28.07
CA THR A 43 -8.39 -16.63 -29.09
C THR A 43 -9.68 -15.88 -28.78
N ASN A 44 -10.17 -15.97 -27.54
CA ASN A 44 -11.35 -15.23 -27.12
C ASN A 44 -11.16 -13.71 -27.24
N ALA A 45 -9.98 -13.20 -26.84
CA ALA A 45 -9.68 -11.77 -26.96
C ALA A 45 -9.69 -11.29 -28.42
N ILE A 46 -9.08 -12.06 -29.34
CA ILE A 46 -9.09 -11.75 -30.77
C ILE A 46 -10.54 -11.71 -31.31
N GLU A 47 -11.33 -12.74 -31.02
CA GLU A 47 -12.72 -12.80 -31.45
C GLU A 47 -13.57 -11.66 -30.89
N ASN A 48 -13.44 -11.35 -29.59
CA ASN A 48 -14.19 -10.28 -28.94
C ASN A 48 -13.79 -8.89 -29.45
N LEU A 49 -12.49 -8.65 -29.70
CA LEU A 49 -12.01 -7.40 -30.31
C LEU A 49 -12.54 -7.25 -31.76
N GLN A 50 -12.54 -8.33 -32.55
CA GLN A 50 -13.10 -8.32 -33.90
C GLN A 50 -14.61 -8.04 -33.90
N ARG A 51 -15.37 -8.69 -32.99
CA ARG A 51 -16.82 -8.43 -32.82
C ARG A 51 -17.10 -6.98 -32.43
N ALA A 52 -16.26 -6.41 -31.55
CA ALA A 52 -16.36 -5.02 -31.12
C ALA A 52 -15.80 -4.02 -32.14
N LYS A 53 -15.23 -4.50 -33.27
CA LYS A 53 -14.57 -3.67 -34.31
C LYS A 53 -13.45 -2.78 -33.75
N ILE A 54 -12.75 -3.25 -32.73
CA ILE A 54 -11.62 -2.55 -32.13
C ILE A 54 -10.35 -2.98 -32.87
N ALA A 55 -9.58 -1.99 -33.34
CA ALA A 55 -8.30 -2.25 -33.98
C ALA A 55 -7.29 -2.82 -32.97
N SER A 56 -6.39 -3.68 -33.40
CA SER A 56 -5.31 -4.24 -32.59
C SER A 56 -3.94 -3.74 -33.07
N GLY A 57 -2.98 -3.65 -32.14
CA GLY A 57 -1.60 -3.25 -32.41
C GLY A 57 -1.27 -1.83 -31.95
N PHE A 58 0.03 -1.54 -31.85
CA PHE A 58 0.56 -0.28 -31.30
C PHE A 58 0.57 0.90 -32.30
N GLY A 59 0.01 0.74 -33.49
CA GLY A 59 -0.04 1.79 -34.52
C GLY A 59 -0.77 3.05 -34.07
N PHE A 60 -1.73 2.94 -33.16
CA PHE A 60 -2.48 4.05 -32.61
C PHE A 60 -1.59 5.10 -31.92
N LEU A 61 -0.43 4.72 -31.39
CA LEU A 61 0.48 5.66 -30.72
C LEU A 61 0.91 6.82 -31.59
N ASN A 62 0.90 6.64 -32.92
CA ASN A 62 1.24 7.68 -33.90
C ASN A 62 0.03 8.52 -34.35
N ASN A 63 -1.18 8.15 -33.93
CA ASN A 63 -2.39 8.89 -34.25
C ASN A 63 -2.49 10.16 -33.40
N THR A 64 -3.14 11.21 -33.96
CA THR A 64 -3.40 12.45 -33.22
C THR A 64 -4.27 12.17 -31.99
N ALA A 65 -3.87 12.71 -30.84
CA ALA A 65 -4.53 12.47 -29.57
C ALA A 65 -5.94 13.10 -29.51
N GLY A 66 -6.13 14.30 -30.09
CA GLY A 66 -7.43 14.99 -30.16
C GLY A 66 -7.95 15.50 -28.82
N PHE A 67 -7.12 15.53 -27.75
CA PHE A 67 -7.46 16.09 -26.44
C PHE A 67 -6.28 16.88 -25.87
N ASP A 68 -6.57 17.85 -25.02
CA ASP A 68 -5.56 18.65 -24.33
C ASP A 68 -5.26 18.07 -22.95
N ILE A 69 -4.03 18.28 -22.48
CA ILE A 69 -3.59 17.89 -21.13
C ILE A 69 -3.35 19.17 -20.31
N SER A 70 -4.03 19.31 -19.19
CA SER A 70 -4.04 20.53 -18.37
C SER A 70 -2.68 20.92 -17.77
N GLN A 71 -1.77 19.97 -17.60
CA GLN A 71 -0.38 20.20 -17.16
C GLN A 71 0.59 19.43 -18.02
N THR A 72 1.52 20.18 -18.66
CA THR A 72 2.54 19.61 -19.55
C THR A 72 3.91 20.17 -19.20
N LEU A 73 4.93 19.31 -19.17
CA LEU A 73 6.34 19.70 -19.02
C LEU A 73 7.04 19.85 -20.36
N ILE A 74 6.43 19.33 -21.43
CA ILE A 74 6.86 19.46 -22.83
C ILE A 74 5.73 20.07 -23.63
N GLN A 75 6.02 20.59 -24.82
CA GLN A 75 5.00 21.15 -25.71
C GLN A 75 4.06 20.03 -26.18
N PHE A 76 2.78 20.17 -25.93
CA PHE A 76 1.73 19.25 -26.33
C PHE A 76 0.46 20.06 -26.67
N SER A 77 -0.23 19.67 -27.72
CA SER A 77 -1.51 20.26 -28.09
C SER A 77 -2.44 19.21 -28.71
N ALA A 78 -3.74 19.40 -28.59
CA ALA A 78 -4.75 18.47 -29.10
C ALA A 78 -4.62 18.25 -30.63
N ALA A 79 -4.20 19.28 -31.38
CA ALA A 79 -4.14 19.21 -32.84
C ALA A 79 -2.84 18.60 -33.40
N GLY A 80 -1.72 18.72 -32.67
CA GLY A 80 -0.41 18.29 -33.13
C GLY A 80 0.21 17.12 -32.34
N GLY A 81 -0.29 16.86 -31.15
CA GLY A 81 0.23 15.81 -30.30
C GLY A 81 -0.33 14.42 -30.64
N THR A 82 0.50 13.40 -30.52
CA THR A 82 0.11 12.01 -30.75
C THR A 82 -0.21 11.34 -29.40
N TYR A 83 -0.82 10.14 -29.43
CA TYR A 83 -0.99 9.34 -28.21
C TYR A 83 0.36 8.95 -27.59
N GLY A 84 1.41 8.79 -28.41
CA GLY A 84 2.78 8.56 -27.92
C GLY A 84 3.32 9.75 -27.14
N ASP A 85 3.09 10.98 -27.62
CA ASP A 85 3.46 12.21 -26.91
C ASP A 85 2.66 12.37 -25.61
N ALA A 86 1.36 12.05 -25.64
CA ALA A 86 0.52 12.04 -24.45
C ALA A 86 1.04 11.07 -23.38
N PHE A 87 1.56 9.88 -23.80
CA PHE A 87 2.22 8.95 -22.89
C PHE A 87 3.44 9.59 -22.21
N ILE A 88 4.30 10.27 -22.97
CA ILE A 88 5.49 10.92 -22.41
C ILE A 88 5.09 12.02 -21.43
N VAL A 89 4.07 12.81 -21.75
CA VAL A 89 3.55 13.85 -20.84
C VAL A 89 3.06 13.22 -19.52
N GLY A 90 2.23 12.20 -19.60
CA GLY A 90 1.72 11.49 -18.40
C GLY A 90 2.85 10.89 -17.55
N LEU A 91 3.86 10.30 -18.20
CA LEU A 91 5.05 9.76 -17.52
C LEU A 91 5.85 10.85 -16.81
N LEU A 92 6.10 11.97 -17.47
CA LEU A 92 6.83 13.10 -16.89
C LEU A 92 6.07 13.70 -15.70
N ASN A 93 4.75 13.83 -15.80
CA ASN A 93 3.90 14.29 -14.69
C ASN A 93 3.96 13.32 -13.48
N THR A 94 3.94 12.02 -13.74
CA THR A 94 4.11 10.98 -12.68
C THR A 94 5.46 11.10 -12.01
N LEU A 95 6.55 11.26 -12.78
CA LEU A 95 7.89 11.42 -12.24
C LEU A 95 8.06 12.73 -11.45
N LEU A 96 7.45 13.82 -11.91
CA LEU A 96 7.46 15.12 -11.22
C LEU A 96 6.83 15.01 -9.83
N VAL A 97 5.60 14.47 -9.76
CA VAL A 97 4.90 14.25 -8.48
C VAL A 97 5.72 13.34 -7.56
N SER A 98 6.27 12.26 -8.11
CA SER A 98 7.06 11.29 -7.34
C SER A 98 8.33 11.92 -6.79
N ALA A 99 9.08 12.65 -7.58
CA ALA A 99 10.33 13.29 -7.16
C ALA A 99 10.10 14.32 -6.04
N ILE A 100 9.13 15.23 -6.25
CA ILE A 100 8.76 16.25 -5.26
C ILE A 100 8.16 15.58 -4.00
N GLY A 101 7.30 14.60 -4.20
CA GLY A 101 6.68 13.82 -3.12
C GLY A 101 7.71 13.09 -2.26
N ILE A 102 8.69 12.40 -2.86
CA ILE A 102 9.78 11.72 -2.17
C ILE A 102 10.62 12.72 -1.35
N PHE A 103 10.93 13.88 -1.90
CA PHE A 103 11.70 14.90 -1.19
C PHE A 103 10.98 15.38 0.07
N PHE A 104 9.74 15.83 -0.05
CA PHE A 104 8.99 16.37 1.09
C PHE A 104 8.59 15.29 2.11
N THR A 105 8.19 14.10 1.65
CA THR A 105 7.81 13.01 2.55
C THR A 105 9.00 12.49 3.35
N THR A 106 10.23 12.55 2.78
CA THR A 106 11.44 12.17 3.51
C THR A 106 11.70 13.14 4.65
N ILE A 107 11.69 14.44 4.36
CA ILE A 107 11.91 15.46 5.40
C ILE A 107 10.85 15.34 6.49
N LEU A 108 9.58 15.34 6.11
CA LEU A 108 8.47 15.28 7.07
C LEU A 108 8.47 13.98 7.87
N GLY A 109 8.73 12.85 7.22
CA GLY A 109 8.79 11.54 7.86
C GLY A 109 9.92 11.40 8.87
N PHE A 110 11.12 11.92 8.55
CA PHE A 110 12.23 11.95 9.50
C PHE A 110 11.93 12.88 10.68
N VAL A 111 11.39 14.08 10.44
CA VAL A 111 11.03 15.02 11.50
C VAL A 111 10.01 14.37 12.46
N ILE A 112 8.94 13.79 11.94
CA ILE A 112 7.90 13.15 12.75
C ILE A 112 8.42 11.88 13.44
N GLY A 113 9.25 11.07 12.75
CA GLY A 113 9.85 9.87 13.33
C GLY A 113 10.75 10.16 14.53
N ILE A 114 11.57 11.22 14.43
CA ILE A 114 12.40 11.72 15.53
C ILE A 114 11.54 12.35 16.63
N ALA A 115 10.50 13.13 16.26
CA ALA A 115 9.56 13.73 17.19
C ALA A 115 8.85 12.68 18.06
N ARG A 116 8.52 11.51 17.53
CA ARG A 116 7.94 10.39 18.30
C ARG A 116 8.88 9.81 19.38
N LEU A 117 10.20 10.00 19.23
CA LEU A 117 11.21 9.57 20.20
C LEU A 117 11.63 10.70 21.15
N SER A 118 11.02 11.87 21.03
CA SER A 118 11.30 13.02 21.87
C SER A 118 11.02 12.72 23.34
N LYS A 119 11.86 13.23 24.21
CA LYS A 119 11.60 13.27 25.67
C LYS A 119 10.44 14.23 26.01
N ASN A 120 10.15 15.17 25.12
CA ASN A 120 9.01 16.08 25.29
C ASN A 120 7.72 15.32 25.02
N TRP A 121 6.92 15.15 26.07
CA TRP A 121 5.69 14.35 26.02
C TRP A 121 4.68 14.86 24.98
N MET A 122 4.50 16.18 24.87
CA MET A 122 3.52 16.77 23.97
C MET A 122 3.92 16.57 22.50
N VAL A 123 5.19 16.81 22.18
CA VAL A 123 5.77 16.55 20.84
C VAL A 123 5.61 15.07 20.46
N ALA A 124 5.96 14.16 21.36
CA ALA A 124 5.86 12.73 21.11
C ALA A 124 4.41 12.28 20.92
N LYS A 125 3.47 12.82 21.71
CA LYS A 125 2.03 12.50 21.61
C LYS A 125 1.40 13.02 20.33
N VAL A 126 1.66 14.27 19.94
CA VAL A 126 1.15 14.85 18.69
C VAL A 126 1.70 14.08 17.48
N ALA A 127 3.00 13.78 17.46
CA ALA A 127 3.59 12.97 16.41
C ALA A 127 3.00 11.55 16.37
N MET A 128 2.68 10.95 17.52
CA MET A 128 2.03 9.65 17.60
C MET A 128 0.60 9.70 17.02
N VAL A 129 -0.20 10.70 17.42
CA VAL A 129 -1.58 10.88 16.93
C VAL A 129 -1.59 11.10 15.43
N TYR A 130 -0.69 11.94 14.90
CA TYR A 130 -0.52 12.12 13.45
C TYR A 130 -0.32 10.79 12.72
N VAL A 131 0.63 9.98 13.19
CA VAL A 131 0.95 8.69 12.56
C VAL A 131 -0.22 7.72 12.67
N GLU A 132 -0.85 7.60 13.85
CA GLU A 132 -1.98 6.68 14.05
C GLU A 132 -3.22 7.08 13.22
N VAL A 133 -3.51 8.37 13.08
CA VAL A 133 -4.65 8.85 12.30
C VAL A 133 -4.40 8.62 10.81
N LEU A 134 -3.28 9.15 10.28
CA LEU A 134 -3.07 9.12 8.83
C LEU A 134 -2.79 7.71 8.29
N ARG A 135 -2.17 6.83 9.07
CA ARG A 135 -1.96 5.45 8.65
C ARG A 135 -3.25 4.62 8.60
N ASN A 136 -4.28 5.00 9.35
CA ASN A 136 -5.52 4.24 9.46
C ASN A 136 -6.66 4.76 8.55
N ILE A 137 -6.46 5.86 7.83
CA ILE A 137 -7.40 6.39 6.85
C ILE A 137 -6.90 6.03 5.43
N PRO A 138 -7.76 5.56 4.50
CA PRO A 138 -7.36 5.32 3.11
C PRO A 138 -6.78 6.56 2.43
N LEU A 139 -5.76 6.38 1.61
CA LEU A 139 -5.16 7.49 0.88
C LEU A 139 -6.16 8.18 -0.06
N LEU A 140 -7.03 7.42 -0.72
CA LEU A 140 -8.06 8.00 -1.59
C LEU A 140 -8.99 8.95 -0.84
N VAL A 141 -9.44 8.58 0.37
CA VAL A 141 -10.26 9.46 1.21
C VAL A 141 -9.51 10.74 1.58
N GLN A 142 -8.20 10.64 1.88
CA GLN A 142 -7.36 11.80 2.17
C GLN A 142 -7.19 12.69 0.93
N LEU A 143 -7.01 12.12 -0.27
CA LEU A 143 -6.92 12.89 -1.52
C LEU A 143 -8.20 13.66 -1.81
N LEU A 144 -9.35 12.98 -1.71
CA LEU A 144 -10.66 13.61 -1.91
C LEU A 144 -10.94 14.67 -0.87
N PHE A 145 -10.52 14.46 0.38
CA PHE A 145 -10.60 15.47 1.44
C PHE A 145 -9.75 16.70 1.08
N TRP A 146 -8.49 16.55 0.72
CA TRP A 146 -7.65 17.68 0.34
C TRP A 146 -8.19 18.43 -0.87
N TYR A 147 -8.62 17.72 -1.91
CA TYR A 147 -9.08 18.29 -3.16
C TYR A 147 -10.43 19.00 -3.03
N ILE A 148 -11.42 18.29 -2.48
CA ILE A 148 -12.82 18.76 -2.43
C ILE A 148 -13.09 19.61 -1.18
N ALA A 149 -12.61 19.12 -0.02
CA ALA A 149 -12.95 19.73 1.26
C ALA A 149 -12.06 20.93 1.61
N VAL A 150 -10.77 20.89 1.23
CA VAL A 150 -9.83 21.97 1.57
C VAL A 150 -9.65 22.91 0.38
N LEU A 151 -9.23 22.41 -0.78
CA LEU A 151 -8.94 23.29 -1.93
C LEU A 151 -10.22 23.78 -2.63
N GLY A 152 -11.29 22.97 -2.62
CA GLY A 152 -12.57 23.34 -3.21
C GLY A 152 -13.30 24.46 -2.46
N THR A 153 -12.98 24.69 -1.19
CA THR A 153 -13.55 25.78 -0.36
C THR A 153 -12.74 27.07 -0.40
N LEU A 154 -11.59 27.07 -1.09
CA LEU A 154 -10.79 28.29 -1.25
C LEU A 154 -11.56 29.36 -2.03
N PRO A 155 -11.27 30.67 -1.77
CA PRO A 155 -11.94 31.76 -2.43
C PRO A 155 -11.74 31.72 -3.95
N GLN A 156 -12.67 32.34 -4.68
CA GLN A 156 -12.57 32.48 -6.12
C GLN A 156 -11.34 33.32 -6.52
N PRO A 157 -10.83 33.22 -7.75
CA PRO A 157 -9.62 33.94 -8.20
C PRO A 157 -9.63 35.44 -7.95
N ARG A 158 -10.79 36.08 -8.03
CA ARG A 158 -10.95 37.51 -7.72
C ARG A 158 -10.57 37.85 -6.28
N ASN A 159 -10.89 36.97 -5.34
CA ASN A 159 -10.67 37.13 -3.90
C ASN A 159 -9.52 36.26 -3.39
N SER A 160 -8.52 36.01 -4.24
CA SER A 160 -7.37 35.17 -3.89
C SER A 160 -6.69 35.62 -2.60
N LEU A 161 -6.30 34.65 -1.79
CA LEU A 161 -5.47 34.86 -0.60
C LEU A 161 -4.06 35.27 -1.04
N GLU A 162 -3.63 36.46 -0.67
CA GLU A 162 -2.27 36.93 -0.88
C GLU A 162 -1.33 36.42 0.21
N MET A 163 -0.34 35.63 -0.19
CA MET A 163 0.65 35.06 0.74
C MET A 163 1.97 35.87 0.76
N GLY A 164 2.01 37.02 0.06
CA GLY A 164 3.22 37.84 -0.12
C GLY A 164 4.10 37.33 -1.27
N ALA A 165 5.09 38.12 -1.66
CA ALA A 165 6.08 37.81 -2.71
C ALA A 165 5.49 37.34 -4.05
N GLY A 166 4.25 37.74 -4.39
CA GLY A 166 3.61 37.34 -5.64
C GLY A 166 2.97 35.94 -5.62
N PHE A 167 2.75 35.36 -4.44
CA PHE A 167 2.02 34.11 -4.28
C PHE A 167 0.53 34.40 -4.01
N TYR A 168 -0.34 33.76 -4.79
CA TYR A 168 -1.80 33.85 -4.65
C TYR A 168 -2.40 32.45 -4.60
N LEU A 169 -3.22 32.19 -3.58
CA LEU A 169 -3.93 30.93 -3.40
C LEU A 169 -5.43 31.13 -3.57
N ASN A 170 -6.06 30.33 -4.43
CA ASN A 170 -7.49 30.36 -4.70
C ASN A 170 -8.01 28.98 -5.17
N SER A 171 -9.31 28.89 -5.47
CA SER A 171 -9.96 27.64 -5.93
C SER A 171 -9.41 27.08 -7.26
N ARG A 172 -8.66 27.88 -8.04
CA ARG A 172 -7.98 27.42 -9.25
C ARG A 172 -6.54 26.98 -9.01
N GLY A 173 -6.06 26.98 -7.76
CA GLY A 173 -4.74 26.55 -7.36
C GLY A 173 -3.84 27.65 -6.83
N LEU A 174 -2.54 27.35 -6.83
CA LEU A 174 -1.49 28.27 -6.37
C LEU A 174 -0.87 28.98 -7.58
N PHE A 175 -0.93 30.31 -7.59
CA PHE A 175 -0.26 31.16 -8.56
C PHE A 175 1.03 31.68 -7.96
N MET A 176 2.12 31.58 -8.71
CA MET A 176 3.44 32.02 -8.29
C MET A 176 4.23 32.62 -9.45
N ALA A 177 5.37 33.23 -9.16
CA ALA A 177 6.26 33.78 -10.15
C ALA A 177 6.71 32.70 -11.15
N LYS A 178 6.51 32.95 -12.45
CA LYS A 178 6.95 32.06 -13.53
C LYS A 178 8.40 32.37 -13.87
N PRO A 179 9.32 31.40 -13.74
CA PRO A 179 10.68 31.59 -14.21
C PRO A 179 10.71 31.61 -15.74
N ILE A 180 11.24 32.68 -16.30
CA ILE A 180 11.52 32.80 -17.74
C ILE A 180 13.02 32.59 -17.92
N TRP A 181 13.36 31.58 -18.71
CA TRP A 181 14.73 31.19 -18.96
C TRP A 181 15.35 32.15 -20.01
N GLY A 182 16.36 32.90 -19.59
CA GLY A 182 17.12 33.74 -20.50
C GLY A 182 18.14 32.95 -21.34
N SER A 183 18.67 33.55 -22.37
CA SER A 183 19.71 32.94 -23.24
C SER A 183 20.95 32.47 -22.47
N SER A 184 21.26 33.12 -21.34
CA SER A 184 22.41 32.79 -20.47
C SER A 184 22.17 31.62 -19.52
N ILE A 185 21.01 30.94 -19.58
CA ILE A 185 20.73 29.75 -18.74
C ILE A 185 21.72 28.62 -19.01
N SER A 186 22.21 28.47 -20.24
CA SER A 186 23.22 27.48 -20.60
C SER A 186 24.51 27.62 -19.81
N VAL A 187 24.92 28.86 -19.49
CA VAL A 187 26.12 29.15 -18.67
C VAL A 187 25.87 28.68 -17.21
N LEU A 188 24.66 28.93 -16.69
CA LEU A 188 24.30 28.49 -15.34
C LEU A 188 24.25 26.96 -15.23
N VAL A 189 23.68 26.29 -16.25
CA VAL A 189 23.66 24.82 -16.33
C VAL A 189 25.08 24.27 -16.45
N ALA A 190 25.94 24.89 -17.27
CA ALA A 190 27.34 24.49 -17.36
C ALA A 190 28.06 24.62 -16.00
N ALA A 191 27.83 25.72 -15.27
CA ALA A 191 28.38 25.89 -13.94
C ALA A 191 27.92 24.80 -12.97
N LEU A 192 26.64 24.41 -13.02
CA LEU A 192 26.10 23.30 -12.22
C LEU A 192 26.76 21.95 -12.59
N VAL A 193 26.91 21.67 -13.88
CA VAL A 193 27.57 20.45 -14.37
C VAL A 193 29.03 20.42 -13.93
N ILE A 194 29.74 21.52 -14.05
CA ILE A 194 31.14 21.66 -13.59
C ILE A 194 31.20 21.43 -12.08
N GLY A 195 30.26 21.98 -11.31
CA GLY A 195 30.15 21.77 -9.87
C GLY A 195 29.93 20.31 -9.50
N LEU A 196 29.08 19.60 -10.23
CA LEU A 196 28.83 18.17 -10.03
C LEU A 196 30.06 17.32 -10.36
N VAL A 197 30.67 17.55 -11.52
CA VAL A 197 31.90 16.87 -11.95
C VAL A 197 33.04 17.17 -10.97
N GLY A 198 33.22 18.44 -10.60
CA GLY A 198 34.21 18.86 -9.63
C GLY A 198 34.02 18.19 -8.26
N THR A 199 32.77 18.03 -7.82
CA THR A 199 32.44 17.30 -6.60
C THR A 199 32.84 15.82 -6.68
N PHE A 200 32.55 15.17 -7.80
CA PHE A 200 32.91 13.76 -8.01
C PHE A 200 34.43 13.58 -8.01
N VAL A 201 35.15 14.42 -8.73
CA VAL A 201 36.64 14.41 -8.78
C VAL A 201 37.24 14.68 -7.39
N TYR A 202 36.74 15.73 -6.71
CA TYR A 202 37.22 16.09 -5.37
C TYR A 202 36.97 14.98 -4.34
N ARG A 203 35.78 14.35 -4.36
CA ARG A 203 35.47 13.22 -3.48
C ARG A 203 36.44 12.03 -3.69
N ARG A 204 36.70 11.72 -4.97
CA ARG A 204 37.60 10.62 -5.32
C ARG A 204 39.03 10.94 -4.90
N TRP A 205 39.49 12.17 -5.09
CA TRP A 205 40.79 12.64 -4.65
C TRP A 205 40.91 12.64 -3.13
N ALA A 206 39.95 13.22 -2.41
CA ALA A 206 39.94 13.30 -0.97
C ALA A 206 39.94 11.91 -0.32
N ARG A 207 39.23 10.95 -0.89
CA ARG A 207 39.26 9.54 -0.44
C ARG A 207 40.62 8.93 -0.64
N LYS A 208 41.27 9.11 -1.79
CA LYS A 208 42.61 8.61 -2.07
C LYS A 208 43.65 9.23 -1.12
N GLN A 209 43.58 10.52 -0.84
CA GLN A 209 44.42 11.21 0.10
C GLN A 209 44.23 10.70 1.55
N GLN A 210 43.00 10.47 1.95
CA GLN A 210 42.69 9.93 3.28
C GLN A 210 43.25 8.51 3.45
N GLU A 211 43.19 7.67 2.42
CA GLU A 211 43.74 6.31 2.41
C GLU A 211 45.28 6.34 2.49
N GLN A 212 45.96 7.34 1.89
CA GLN A 212 47.41 7.45 1.89
C GLN A 212 47.98 8.16 3.10
N THR A 213 47.33 9.21 3.60
CA THR A 213 47.91 10.12 4.62
C THR A 213 47.14 10.10 5.95
N GLY A 214 45.95 9.43 6.00
CA GLY A 214 45.07 9.45 7.18
C GLY A 214 44.37 10.80 7.41
N ARG A 215 44.66 11.84 6.61
CA ARG A 215 44.10 13.18 6.80
C ARG A 215 42.67 13.29 6.25
N GLN A 216 41.74 13.77 7.08
CA GLN A 216 40.36 14.00 6.68
C GLN A 216 40.20 15.38 6.08
N TYR A 217 39.66 15.41 4.83
CA TYR A 217 39.34 16.64 4.11
C TYR A 217 37.87 17.00 4.30
N PRO A 218 37.48 18.29 4.28
CA PRO A 218 36.11 18.74 4.50
C PRO A 218 35.23 18.52 3.26
N VAL A 219 35.00 17.25 2.86
CA VAL A 219 34.29 16.87 1.64
C VAL A 219 32.91 17.50 1.58
N GLY A 220 32.15 17.54 2.69
CA GLY A 220 30.82 18.12 2.72
C GLY A 220 30.77 19.62 2.39
N LYS A 221 31.68 20.41 2.99
CA LYS A 221 31.78 21.87 2.76
C LYS A 221 32.16 22.19 1.32
N VAL A 222 33.12 21.46 0.75
CA VAL A 222 33.57 21.67 -0.64
C VAL A 222 32.51 21.24 -1.62
N THR A 223 31.82 20.12 -1.35
CA THR A 223 30.66 19.67 -2.16
C THR A 223 29.57 20.75 -2.20
N LEU A 224 29.20 21.31 -1.04
CA LEU A 224 28.19 22.35 -0.95
C LEU A 224 28.62 23.61 -1.74
N ALA A 225 29.92 24.02 -1.59
CA ALA A 225 30.46 25.16 -2.31
C ALA A 225 30.47 24.96 -3.83
N LEU A 226 30.78 23.75 -4.30
CA LEU A 226 30.81 23.45 -5.73
C LEU A 226 29.40 23.33 -6.32
N ILE A 227 28.46 22.67 -5.64
CA ILE A 227 27.12 22.44 -6.20
C ILE A 227 26.21 23.66 -6.08
N LEU A 228 26.29 24.40 -4.98
CA LEU A 228 25.46 25.59 -4.75
C LEU A 228 26.23 26.88 -4.94
N GLY A 229 27.45 26.98 -4.42
CA GLY A 229 28.23 28.21 -4.48
C GLY A 229 28.64 28.61 -5.90
N LEU A 230 29.06 27.65 -6.72
CA LEU A 230 29.49 27.94 -8.10
C LEU A 230 28.31 28.43 -8.98
N PRO A 231 27.14 27.79 -9.02
CA PRO A 231 25.97 28.31 -9.76
C PRO A 231 25.47 29.64 -9.21
N ILE A 232 25.44 29.83 -7.88
CA ILE A 232 25.00 31.10 -7.27
C ILE A 232 25.97 32.23 -7.66
N LEU A 233 27.28 32.00 -7.58
CA LEU A 233 28.27 32.96 -8.00
C LEU A 233 28.14 33.31 -9.49
N THR A 234 27.97 32.29 -10.34
CA THR A 234 27.74 32.48 -11.78
C THR A 234 26.48 33.30 -12.03
N TRP A 235 25.38 33.02 -11.31
CA TRP A 235 24.14 33.77 -11.38
C TRP A 235 24.34 35.24 -10.98
N ILE A 236 25.06 35.53 -9.90
CA ILE A 236 25.38 36.89 -9.45
C ILE A 236 26.19 37.62 -10.49
N VAL A 237 27.21 36.99 -11.07
CA VAL A 237 28.02 37.58 -12.13
C VAL A 237 27.20 37.94 -13.37
N LEU A 238 26.35 37.01 -13.84
CA LEU A 238 25.45 37.23 -14.96
C LEU A 238 24.41 38.32 -14.66
N ALA A 239 23.90 38.41 -13.43
CA ALA A 239 22.97 39.45 -13.01
C ALA A 239 23.64 40.86 -13.05
N VAL A 240 24.87 40.97 -12.54
CA VAL A 240 25.65 42.22 -12.55
C VAL A 240 26.01 42.63 -13.96
N THR A 241 26.28 41.70 -14.88
CA THR A 241 26.58 42.01 -16.31
C THR A 241 25.34 42.33 -17.15
N GLY A 242 24.13 42.35 -16.52
CA GLY A 242 22.87 42.67 -17.21
C GLY A 242 22.29 41.54 -18.05
N THR A 243 22.90 40.34 -18.01
CA THR A 243 22.46 39.13 -18.71
C THR A 243 21.80 38.14 -17.73
N ASN A 244 20.69 38.55 -17.10
CA ASN A 244 19.98 37.70 -16.15
C ASN A 244 19.58 36.36 -16.78
N PRO A 245 20.10 35.22 -16.28
CA PRO A 245 19.77 33.89 -16.79
C PRO A 245 18.34 33.47 -16.47
N ILE A 246 17.74 34.07 -15.43
CA ILE A 246 16.38 33.79 -14.99
C ILE A 246 15.71 35.10 -14.64
N THR A 247 14.62 35.42 -15.32
CA THR A 247 13.69 36.50 -14.94
C THR A 247 12.38 35.91 -14.43
N PHE A 248 11.65 36.64 -13.62
CA PHE A 248 10.40 36.18 -13.03
C PHE A 248 9.24 37.03 -13.50
N GLU A 249 8.25 36.41 -14.14
CA GLU A 249 6.97 37.01 -14.43
C GLU A 249 6.04 36.81 -13.23
N LEU A 250 5.67 37.92 -12.58
CA LEU A 250 4.78 37.84 -11.41
C LEU A 250 3.31 37.79 -11.87
N PRO A 251 2.46 37.01 -11.20
CA PRO A 251 1.03 37.04 -11.45
C PRO A 251 0.44 38.39 -11.03
N ARG A 252 -0.48 38.93 -11.85
CA ARG A 252 -1.15 40.19 -11.62
C ARG A 252 -2.66 39.97 -11.50
N LYS A 253 -3.30 40.66 -10.57
CA LYS A 253 -4.76 40.61 -10.42
C LYS A 253 -5.43 41.33 -11.59
N GLY A 254 -6.19 40.60 -12.40
CA GLY A 254 -7.10 41.11 -13.39
C GLY A 254 -8.51 41.30 -12.87
N THR A 255 -9.45 41.75 -13.71
CA THR A 255 -10.84 42.01 -13.33
C THR A 255 -11.57 40.72 -12.88
N PHE A 256 -11.33 39.60 -13.54
CA PHE A 256 -12.02 38.33 -13.29
C PHE A 256 -11.08 37.18 -12.90
N ASN A 257 -9.79 37.30 -13.22
CA ASN A 257 -8.80 36.23 -13.03
C ASN A 257 -7.41 36.83 -12.80
N LEU A 258 -6.48 36.01 -12.35
CA LEU A 258 -5.06 36.32 -12.32
C LEU A 258 -4.48 36.13 -13.72
N THR A 259 -3.63 37.06 -14.16
CA THR A 259 -2.94 37.03 -15.44
C THR A 259 -1.43 36.99 -15.22
N GLY A 260 -0.69 36.26 -16.09
CA GLY A 260 0.75 36.07 -15.93
C GLY A 260 1.10 35.11 -14.80
N GLY A 261 2.40 34.95 -14.59
CA GLY A 261 2.91 33.98 -13.62
C GLY A 261 2.74 32.50 -14.02
N MET A 262 2.98 31.59 -13.07
CA MET A 262 2.79 30.15 -13.22
C MET A 262 1.66 29.69 -12.31
N GLN A 263 0.71 28.95 -12.86
CA GLN A 263 -0.36 28.32 -12.10
C GLN A 263 0.03 26.87 -11.77
N ILE A 264 -0.02 26.52 -10.51
CA ILE A 264 0.03 25.15 -10.03
C ILE A 264 -1.39 24.68 -9.79
N LEU A 265 -1.80 23.64 -10.51
CA LEU A 265 -3.16 23.12 -10.47
C LEU A 265 -3.55 22.65 -9.06
N PRO A 266 -4.80 22.83 -8.64
CA PRO A 266 -5.28 22.35 -7.35
C PRO A 266 -5.18 20.83 -7.23
N GLU A 267 -5.36 20.09 -8.34
CA GLU A 267 -5.18 18.66 -8.42
C GLU A 267 -3.76 18.22 -8.05
N PHE A 268 -2.75 18.96 -8.56
CA PHE A 268 -1.34 18.70 -8.21
C PHE A 268 -1.07 18.96 -6.73
N VAL A 269 -1.59 20.06 -6.19
CA VAL A 269 -1.40 20.43 -4.77
C VAL A 269 -2.06 19.39 -3.87
N ALA A 270 -3.31 19.00 -4.18
CA ALA A 270 -4.04 18.00 -3.41
C ALA A 270 -3.34 16.64 -3.43
N LEU A 271 -2.88 16.21 -4.62
CA LEU A 271 -2.14 14.96 -4.77
C LEU A 271 -0.86 14.96 -3.95
N LEU A 272 -0.10 16.05 -4.05
CA LEU A 272 1.16 16.18 -3.32
C LEU A 272 0.94 16.21 -1.81
N LEU A 273 -0.02 16.98 -1.31
CA LEU A 273 -0.36 17.03 0.12
C LEU A 273 -0.81 15.65 0.63
N GLY A 274 -1.71 14.98 -0.08
CA GLY A 274 -2.17 13.65 0.29
C GLY A 274 -1.05 12.62 0.32
N LEU A 275 -0.23 12.53 -0.74
CA LEU A 275 0.89 11.60 -0.82
C LEU A 275 1.95 11.88 0.25
N VAL A 276 2.32 13.16 0.45
CA VAL A 276 3.35 13.54 1.41
C VAL A 276 2.90 13.25 2.84
N THR A 277 1.71 13.70 3.23
CA THR A 277 1.22 13.51 4.60
C THR A 277 0.99 12.03 4.93
N TYR A 278 0.42 11.26 3.99
CA TYR A 278 0.21 9.83 4.14
C TYR A 278 1.52 9.05 4.25
N THR A 279 2.43 9.23 3.28
CA THR A 279 3.67 8.44 3.23
C THR A 279 4.63 8.82 4.35
N ALA A 280 4.66 10.10 4.77
CA ALA A 280 5.46 10.56 5.90
C ALA A 280 5.09 9.84 7.21
N ALA A 281 3.82 9.47 7.39
CA ALA A 281 3.39 8.69 8.56
C ALA A 281 4.00 7.28 8.59
N PHE A 282 4.18 6.65 7.43
CA PHE A 282 4.86 5.34 7.32
C PHE A 282 6.38 5.49 7.48
N ILE A 283 7.00 6.50 6.87
CA ILE A 283 8.43 6.77 7.02
C ILE A 283 8.76 7.10 8.48
N ALA A 284 7.91 7.85 9.17
CA ALA A 284 8.09 8.15 10.60
C ALA A 284 8.18 6.88 11.45
N GLU A 285 7.38 5.85 11.14
CA GLU A 285 7.44 4.57 11.83
C GLU A 285 8.72 3.79 11.49
N VAL A 286 9.14 3.80 10.22
CA VAL A 286 10.41 3.20 9.78
C VAL A 286 11.59 3.84 10.48
N VAL A 287 11.63 5.17 10.56
CA VAL A 287 12.69 5.93 11.25
C VAL A 287 12.70 5.61 12.74
N ARG A 288 11.53 5.63 13.39
CA ARG A 288 11.41 5.28 14.81
C ARG A 288 11.92 3.86 15.08
N ALA A 289 11.47 2.89 14.29
CA ALA A 289 11.88 1.49 14.43
C ALA A 289 13.37 1.30 14.18
N GLY A 290 13.94 1.96 13.18
CA GLY A 290 15.37 1.89 12.88
C GLY A 290 16.25 2.47 13.98
N ILE A 291 15.83 3.57 14.61
CA ILE A 291 16.59 4.15 15.76
C ILE A 291 16.50 3.21 16.97
N LEU A 292 15.33 2.65 17.25
CA LEU A 292 15.13 1.71 18.37
C LEU A 292 15.82 0.35 18.16
N ALA A 293 16.14 -0.02 16.92
CA ALA A 293 16.87 -1.26 16.61
C ALA A 293 18.34 -1.20 17.02
N VAL A 294 18.90 0.00 17.25
CA VAL A 294 20.27 0.13 17.77
C VAL A 294 20.29 -0.22 19.25
N SER A 295 21.10 -1.22 19.61
CA SER A 295 21.15 -1.72 21.00
C SER A 295 21.60 -0.65 21.99
N LYS A 296 21.02 -0.65 23.19
CA LYS A 296 21.40 0.30 24.25
C LYS A 296 22.88 0.21 24.61
N GLY A 297 23.49 -0.99 24.57
CA GLY A 297 24.92 -1.17 24.81
C GLY A 297 25.82 -0.36 23.89
N GLN A 298 25.38 -0.04 22.66
CA GLN A 298 26.14 0.86 21.76
C GLN A 298 26.17 2.30 22.27
N THR A 299 25.06 2.77 22.84
CA THR A 299 24.97 4.11 23.42
C THR A 299 25.72 4.19 24.77
N GLU A 300 25.69 3.15 25.56
CA GLU A 300 26.41 3.02 26.81
C GLU A 300 27.92 2.95 26.58
N ALA A 301 28.36 2.13 25.60
CA ALA A 301 29.78 2.07 25.20
C ALA A 301 30.30 3.41 24.65
N ALA A 302 29.48 4.14 23.89
CA ALA A 302 29.84 5.48 23.42
C ALA A 302 29.97 6.48 24.57
N GLY A 303 29.08 6.40 25.57
CA GLY A 303 29.16 7.22 26.79
C GLY A 303 30.39 6.91 27.63
N SER A 304 30.78 5.64 27.76
CA SER A 304 32.01 5.25 28.50
C SER A 304 33.29 5.73 27.79
N LEU A 305 33.26 5.99 26.49
CA LEU A 305 34.33 6.63 25.73
C LEU A 305 34.30 8.17 25.82
N GLY A 306 33.42 8.75 26.64
CA GLY A 306 33.31 10.20 26.84
C GLY A 306 32.63 10.95 25.72
N LEU A 307 31.92 10.28 24.79
CA LEU A 307 31.15 10.94 23.72
C LEU A 307 29.92 11.65 24.32
N THR A 308 29.76 12.91 23.94
CA THR A 308 28.52 13.63 24.28
C THR A 308 27.29 12.99 23.60
N PRO A 309 26.07 13.18 24.14
CA PRO A 309 24.86 12.63 23.52
C PRO A 309 24.69 12.97 22.03
N GLY A 310 25.06 14.19 21.63
CA GLY A 310 25.04 14.62 20.22
C GLY A 310 26.05 13.89 19.35
N GLN A 311 27.26 13.67 19.88
CA GLN A 311 28.32 12.90 19.21
C GLN A 311 27.92 11.42 19.10
N THR A 312 27.39 10.83 20.18
CA THR A 312 26.88 9.46 20.21
C THR A 312 25.77 9.26 19.14
N LEU A 313 24.83 10.20 19.08
CA LEU A 313 23.75 10.15 18.07
C LEU A 313 24.33 10.20 16.66
N ARG A 314 25.22 11.16 16.37
CA ARG A 314 25.76 11.40 15.02
C ARG A 314 26.75 10.34 14.55
N LEU A 315 27.62 9.85 15.44
CA LEU A 315 28.73 8.97 15.07
C LEU A 315 28.42 7.49 15.24
N VAL A 316 27.50 7.13 16.14
CA VAL A 316 27.20 5.73 16.50
C VAL A 316 25.78 5.34 16.11
N VAL A 317 24.76 6.08 16.59
CA VAL A 317 23.35 5.67 16.44
C VAL A 317 22.88 5.89 15.02
N ILE A 318 23.03 7.09 14.45
CA ILE A 318 22.52 7.39 13.10
C ILE A 318 23.10 6.47 12.03
N PRO A 319 24.43 6.23 11.94
CA PRO A 319 24.97 5.35 10.90
C PRO A 319 24.48 3.91 11.00
N GLN A 320 24.26 3.40 12.22
CA GLN A 320 23.72 2.06 12.42
C GLN A 320 22.21 2.01 12.12
N ALA A 321 21.45 2.98 12.60
CA ALA A 321 20.01 3.11 12.32
C ALA A 321 19.74 3.23 10.81
N MET A 322 20.55 4.01 10.08
CA MET A 322 20.36 4.18 8.63
C MET A 322 20.50 2.88 7.85
N ARG A 323 21.33 1.94 8.28
CA ARG A 323 21.43 0.60 7.65
C ARG A 323 20.12 -0.19 7.78
N VAL A 324 19.38 0.01 8.86
CA VAL A 324 18.08 -0.62 9.10
C VAL A 324 16.95 0.16 8.42
N ILE A 325 17.06 1.50 8.34
CA ILE A 325 16.04 2.40 7.77
C ILE A 325 16.02 2.33 6.24
N ILE A 326 17.16 2.29 5.55
CA ILE A 326 17.26 2.44 4.10
C ILE A 326 16.41 1.41 3.33
N PRO A 327 16.46 0.07 3.62
CA PRO A 327 15.68 -0.89 2.86
C PRO A 327 14.15 -0.67 2.93
N PRO A 328 13.54 -0.49 4.13
CA PRO A 328 12.11 -0.16 4.19
C PRO A 328 11.78 1.22 3.60
N LEU A 329 12.69 2.20 3.71
CA LEU A 329 12.50 3.54 3.15
C LEU A 329 12.37 3.50 1.63
N THR A 330 13.23 2.73 0.93
CA THR A 330 13.13 2.53 -0.52
C THR A 330 11.77 1.93 -0.90
N SER A 331 11.27 0.95 -0.12
CA SER A 331 9.93 0.41 -0.34
C SER A 331 8.83 1.47 -0.21
N GLN A 332 8.99 2.45 0.70
CA GLN A 332 8.02 3.54 0.82
C GLN A 332 8.07 4.50 -0.37
N TYR A 333 9.24 4.75 -0.96
CA TYR A 333 9.37 5.56 -2.18
C TYR A 333 8.70 4.88 -3.38
N LEU A 334 8.91 3.57 -3.56
CA LEU A 334 8.23 2.80 -4.60
C LEU A 334 6.70 2.82 -4.40
N ASN A 335 6.24 2.69 -3.16
CA ASN A 335 4.81 2.79 -2.85
C ASN A 335 4.25 4.20 -3.13
N LEU A 336 4.99 5.27 -2.84
CA LEU A 336 4.59 6.64 -3.16
C LEU A 336 4.41 6.81 -4.67
N THR A 337 5.39 6.34 -5.47
CA THR A 337 5.31 6.40 -6.93
C THR A 337 4.13 5.61 -7.50
N LYS A 338 3.82 4.42 -6.93
CA LYS A 338 2.61 3.68 -7.30
C LYS A 338 1.33 4.39 -6.90
N ASN A 339 1.31 4.99 -5.71
CA ASN A 339 0.17 5.71 -5.19
C ASN A 339 -0.10 7.02 -5.92
N SER A 340 0.86 7.58 -6.68
CA SER A 340 0.59 8.72 -7.55
C SER A 340 -0.48 8.42 -8.59
N SER A 341 -0.66 7.14 -8.97
CA SER A 341 -1.73 6.68 -9.87
C SER A 341 -3.15 6.96 -9.35
N LEU A 342 -3.31 7.24 -8.04
CA LEU A 342 -4.59 7.70 -7.48
C LEU A 342 -4.99 9.10 -7.95
N ALA A 343 -4.10 9.79 -8.63
CA ALA A 343 -4.33 11.03 -9.36
C ALA A 343 -5.57 10.98 -10.26
N VAL A 344 -5.88 9.79 -10.81
CA VAL A 344 -7.07 9.56 -11.63
C VAL A 344 -8.37 9.92 -10.91
N ALA A 345 -8.43 9.79 -9.60
CA ALA A 345 -9.62 10.09 -8.80
C ALA A 345 -9.94 11.60 -8.71
N ILE A 346 -8.94 12.44 -8.88
CA ILE A 346 -9.06 13.91 -8.82
C ILE A 346 -8.76 14.59 -10.16
N GLY A 347 -8.56 13.82 -11.23
CA GLY A 347 -8.34 14.33 -12.58
C GLY A 347 -6.97 14.92 -12.85
N TYR A 348 -5.96 14.69 -11.99
CA TYR A 348 -4.59 15.12 -12.31
C TYR A 348 -4.00 14.24 -13.43
N PRO A 349 -3.41 14.83 -14.50
CA PRO A 349 -2.99 14.10 -15.69
C PRO A 349 -1.67 13.35 -15.50
N ASP A 350 -1.66 12.36 -14.62
CA ASP A 350 -0.59 11.39 -14.52
C ASP A 350 -0.68 10.34 -15.63
N LEU A 351 0.26 9.40 -15.65
CA LEU A 351 0.30 8.35 -16.66
C LEU A 351 -0.97 7.49 -16.69
N VAL A 352 -1.54 7.18 -15.52
CA VAL A 352 -2.75 6.34 -15.41
C VAL A 352 -3.99 7.12 -15.88
N GLN A 353 -4.14 8.38 -15.47
CA GLN A 353 -5.25 9.22 -15.91
C GLN A 353 -5.22 9.45 -17.43
N VAL A 354 -4.06 9.76 -17.99
CA VAL A 354 -3.92 10.02 -19.44
C VAL A 354 -4.16 8.73 -20.22
N PHE A 355 -3.47 7.64 -19.89
CA PHE A 355 -3.50 6.41 -20.69
C PHE A 355 -4.70 5.53 -20.40
N MET A 356 -4.98 5.27 -19.11
CA MET A 356 -6.09 4.40 -18.72
C MET A 356 -7.42 5.14 -18.58
N GLY A 357 -7.38 6.42 -18.22
CA GLY A 357 -8.56 7.27 -18.12
C GLY A 357 -9.03 7.80 -19.48
N THR A 358 -8.12 8.31 -20.31
CA THR A 358 -8.48 9.00 -21.56
C THR A 358 -8.23 8.14 -22.80
N VAL A 359 -6.98 7.69 -23.03
CA VAL A 359 -6.61 6.96 -24.25
C VAL A 359 -7.37 5.64 -24.37
N LEU A 360 -7.48 4.87 -23.30
CA LEU A 360 -8.25 3.63 -23.30
C LEU A 360 -9.71 3.84 -23.65
N ASN A 361 -10.35 4.89 -23.11
CA ASN A 361 -11.76 5.20 -23.41
C ASN A 361 -11.96 5.66 -24.85
N GLN A 362 -10.99 6.33 -25.47
CA GLN A 362 -11.08 6.79 -26.86
C GLN A 362 -10.77 5.66 -27.86
N THR A 363 -9.79 4.82 -27.57
CA THR A 363 -9.31 3.79 -28.52
C THR A 363 -9.98 2.43 -28.33
N GLY A 364 -10.42 2.12 -27.12
CA GLY A 364 -10.90 0.77 -26.75
C GLY A 364 -9.78 -0.29 -26.71
N GLN A 365 -8.53 0.04 -27.03
CA GLN A 365 -7.40 -0.88 -27.16
C GLN A 365 -6.80 -1.24 -25.81
N ALA A 366 -7.59 -1.98 -24.99
CA ALA A 366 -7.24 -2.25 -23.60
C ALA A 366 -5.93 -3.05 -23.44
N ILE A 367 -5.67 -4.01 -24.32
CA ILE A 367 -4.49 -4.89 -24.23
C ILE A 367 -3.21 -4.10 -24.51
N GLU A 368 -3.22 -3.29 -25.57
CA GLU A 368 -2.08 -2.49 -26.00
C GLU A 368 -1.78 -1.34 -25.04
N VAL A 369 -2.81 -0.63 -24.60
CA VAL A 369 -2.69 0.49 -23.64
C VAL A 369 -2.11 -0.03 -22.31
N VAL A 370 -2.63 -1.14 -21.80
CA VAL A 370 -2.13 -1.77 -20.60
C VAL A 370 -0.73 -2.34 -20.80
N GLY A 371 -0.47 -3.03 -21.91
CA GLY A 371 0.84 -3.61 -22.21
C GLY A 371 1.94 -2.55 -22.32
N HIS A 372 1.66 -1.42 -22.97
CA HIS A 372 2.60 -0.30 -23.10
C HIS A 372 2.87 0.39 -21.74
N HIS A 373 1.82 0.56 -20.94
CA HIS A 373 1.92 1.11 -19.59
C HIS A 373 2.79 0.25 -18.67
N HIS A 374 2.65 -1.09 -18.74
CA HIS A 374 3.38 -2.02 -17.88
C HIS A 374 4.82 -2.26 -18.32
N GLY A 375 5.08 -2.30 -19.62
CA GLY A 375 6.42 -2.61 -20.15
C GLY A 375 7.49 -1.61 -19.67
N ARG A 376 7.14 -0.35 -19.50
CA ARG A 376 8.09 0.69 -19.05
C ARG A 376 8.15 0.87 -17.53
N LEU A 377 7.02 0.73 -16.82
CA LEU A 377 7.04 0.78 -15.34
C LEU A 377 7.81 -0.38 -14.72
N SER A 378 7.75 -1.58 -15.33
CA SER A 378 8.51 -2.73 -14.87
C SER A 378 10.01 -2.62 -15.14
N ASP A 379 10.43 -1.95 -16.23
CA ASP A 379 11.84 -1.70 -16.56
C ASP A 379 12.50 -0.75 -15.55
N ASP A 380 11.84 0.33 -15.16
CA ASP A 380 12.35 1.27 -14.16
C ASP A 380 12.44 0.61 -12.77
N GLN A 381 11.44 -0.18 -12.39
CA GLN A 381 11.44 -0.89 -11.10
C GLN A 381 12.46 -2.04 -11.05
N SER A 382 12.68 -2.76 -12.16
CA SER A 382 13.68 -3.83 -12.19
C SER A 382 15.10 -3.30 -12.16
N ARG A 383 15.37 -2.13 -12.72
CA ARG A 383 16.67 -1.44 -12.60
C ARG A 383 16.96 -1.02 -11.17
N ASP A 384 15.96 -0.51 -10.46
CA ASP A 384 16.08 -0.14 -9.06
C ASP A 384 16.26 -1.36 -8.15
N LEU A 385 15.58 -2.47 -8.43
CA LEU A 385 15.73 -3.74 -7.69
C LEU A 385 17.11 -4.38 -7.91
N VAL A 386 17.63 -4.38 -9.13
CA VAL A 386 18.99 -4.88 -9.43
C VAL A 386 20.05 -4.03 -8.74
N HIS A 387 19.86 -2.71 -8.68
CA HIS A 387 20.76 -1.82 -7.92
C HIS A 387 20.69 -2.10 -6.42
N HIS A 388 19.51 -2.49 -5.92
CA HIS A 388 19.28 -2.83 -4.52
C HIS A 388 19.90 -4.19 -4.12
N GLU A 389 19.83 -5.21 -4.98
CA GLU A 389 20.51 -6.50 -4.74
C GLU A 389 22.03 -6.34 -4.78
N TYR A 390 22.54 -5.44 -5.61
CA TYR A 390 23.98 -5.14 -5.67
C TYR A 390 24.49 -4.42 -4.41
N LEU A 391 23.63 -3.62 -3.75
CA LEU A 391 23.94 -2.97 -2.48
C LEU A 391 23.75 -3.89 -1.26
N GLN A 392 22.95 -4.96 -1.39
CA GLN A 392 22.70 -5.95 -0.34
C GLN A 392 23.60 -7.19 -0.42
N SER A 393 24.47 -7.31 -1.44
CA SER A 393 25.45 -8.38 -1.45
C SER A 393 26.35 -8.24 -0.21
N PRO A 394 26.45 -9.26 0.65
CA PRO A 394 27.27 -9.17 1.84
C PRO A 394 28.74 -9.18 1.43
N ARG A 395 29.30 -8.00 1.19
CA ARG A 395 30.72 -7.75 1.32
C ARG A 395 31.03 -7.68 2.81
N GLY A 396 31.15 -8.80 3.42
CA GLY A 396 31.48 -8.84 4.81
C GLY A 396 31.96 -10.21 5.19
N ASP A 397 33.25 -10.39 5.22
CA ASP A 397 33.94 -11.36 6.07
C ASP A 397 33.16 -11.52 7.38
N ARG A 398 32.41 -12.61 7.48
CA ARG A 398 32.07 -13.18 8.78
C ARG A 398 33.39 -13.74 9.36
N ARG A 399 34.23 -12.89 9.84
CA ARG A 399 35.15 -13.31 10.90
C ARG A 399 34.26 -13.62 12.09
N THR A 400 34.00 -14.87 12.29
CA THR A 400 33.65 -15.43 13.58
C THR A 400 34.71 -14.91 14.57
N VAL A 401 34.32 -13.92 15.34
CA VAL A 401 35.04 -13.58 16.55
C VAL A 401 34.78 -14.78 17.45
N GLY A 402 35.74 -15.70 17.44
CA GLY A 402 35.75 -16.81 18.36
C GLY A 402 35.72 -16.24 19.77
N ASP A 403 34.93 -16.89 20.61
CA ASP A 403 34.99 -16.75 22.06
C ASP A 403 36.45 -16.76 22.56
N ARG A 404 37.03 -15.59 22.65
CA ARG A 404 38.08 -15.38 23.58
C ARG A 404 37.41 -15.02 24.90
N MET A 405 37.27 -16.03 25.76
CA MET A 405 37.13 -15.82 27.20
C MET A 405 38.14 -14.74 27.60
N SER A 406 37.66 -13.54 27.84
CA SER A 406 38.42 -12.55 28.57
C SER A 406 38.58 -13.10 29.99
N THR A 407 39.78 -13.42 30.36
CA THR A 407 40.16 -13.55 31.76
C THR A 407 39.65 -12.33 32.49
N ALA A 408 38.67 -12.54 33.35
CA ALA A 408 38.11 -11.50 34.20
C ALA A 408 39.28 -10.94 35.05
N VAL A 409 39.63 -9.71 34.75
CA VAL A 409 40.45 -8.92 35.69
C VAL A 409 39.56 -8.72 36.89
N ASP A 410 39.98 -9.26 38.01
CA ASP A 410 39.31 -9.15 39.30
C ASP A 410 39.40 -7.68 39.75
N ILE A 411 38.44 -6.87 39.31
CA ILE A 411 38.29 -5.50 39.79
C ILE A 411 37.65 -5.64 41.18
N PRO A 412 38.31 -5.17 42.27
CA PRO A 412 37.72 -5.24 43.58
C PRO A 412 36.37 -4.54 43.59
N ARG A 413 35.29 -5.33 43.71
CA ARG A 413 33.93 -4.79 43.82
C ARG A 413 33.85 -4.06 45.15
N TYR A 414 33.78 -2.71 45.11
CA TYR A 414 33.43 -1.93 46.28
C TYR A 414 31.98 -2.28 46.65
N VAL A 415 31.83 -3.11 47.67
CA VAL A 415 30.54 -3.42 48.28
C VAL A 415 30.36 -2.48 49.46
N GLN A 416 29.43 -1.55 49.35
CA GLN A 416 29.08 -0.64 50.41
C GLN A 416 28.53 -1.46 51.57
N ALA A 417 29.21 -1.43 52.73
CA ALA A 417 28.89 -2.30 53.87
C ALA A 417 27.60 -1.92 54.61
N LYS A 418 26.99 -0.80 54.33
CA LYS A 418 25.70 -0.35 54.83
C LYS A 418 24.86 0.17 53.67
N GLN A 419 23.63 -0.36 53.53
CA GLN A 419 22.61 0.20 52.66
C GLN A 419 22.21 1.55 53.24
N VAL A 420 22.59 2.63 52.54
CA VAL A 420 22.13 3.99 52.87
C VAL A 420 20.65 4.03 52.54
N GLU A 421 19.79 4.32 53.52
CA GLU A 421 18.37 4.55 53.29
C GLU A 421 18.21 5.65 52.21
N ALA A 422 17.51 5.29 51.14
CA ALA A 422 17.23 6.27 50.08
C ALA A 422 16.44 7.43 50.67
N LEU A 423 17.06 8.59 50.75
CA LEU A 423 16.36 9.81 51.13
C LEU A 423 15.18 10.02 50.19
N PRO A 424 13.99 10.30 50.75
CA PRO A 424 12.82 10.58 49.89
C PRO A 424 13.16 11.74 48.94
N PRO A 425 12.81 11.63 47.64
CA PRO A 425 13.11 12.70 46.70
C PRO A 425 12.44 14.01 47.16
N PRO A 426 13.08 15.17 46.93
CA PRO A 426 12.53 16.47 47.32
C PRO A 426 11.08 16.63 46.87
N ASN A 427 10.24 17.31 47.66
CA ASN A 427 8.81 17.47 47.35
C ASN A 427 8.54 18.12 45.98
N LEU A 428 9.49 18.93 45.45
CA LEU A 428 9.49 19.48 44.10
C LEU A 428 9.77 18.45 42.99
N ALA A 429 10.24 17.24 43.32
CA ALA A 429 10.49 16.15 42.39
C ALA A 429 9.29 15.17 42.27
N ARG A 430 8.19 15.43 42.98
CA ARG A 430 6.96 14.63 42.97
C ARG A 430 5.75 15.52 42.60
N GLY A 431 4.81 14.95 41.88
CA GLY A 431 3.53 15.60 41.56
C GLY A 431 3.43 16.16 40.13
N PRO A 432 2.29 16.72 39.75
CA PRO A 432 2.01 17.22 38.40
C PRO A 432 2.98 18.33 37.95
N VAL A 433 3.39 19.20 38.85
CA VAL A 433 4.31 20.33 38.55
C VAL A 433 5.70 19.80 38.16
N ALA A 434 6.22 18.81 38.90
CA ALA A 434 7.49 18.19 38.57
C ALA A 434 7.42 17.48 37.20
N TRP A 435 6.35 16.74 36.97
CA TRP A 435 6.11 16.09 35.69
C TRP A 435 6.06 17.08 34.52
N ILE A 436 5.32 18.20 34.65
CA ILE A 436 5.24 19.28 33.66
C ILE A 436 6.63 19.84 33.36
N ARG A 437 7.38 20.16 34.42
CA ARG A 437 8.74 20.71 34.28
C ARG A 437 9.68 19.74 33.55
N GLU A 438 9.66 18.47 33.91
CA GLU A 438 10.55 17.46 33.31
C GLU A 438 10.17 17.10 31.89
N ASN A 439 8.85 16.98 31.58
CA ASN A 439 8.38 16.44 30.31
C ASN A 439 8.01 17.51 29.27
N LEU A 440 7.78 18.77 29.70
CA LEU A 440 7.42 19.87 28.80
C LEU A 440 8.43 21.01 28.78
N PHE A 441 9.03 21.34 29.93
CA PHE A 441 9.88 22.53 30.10
C PHE A 441 11.27 22.19 30.63
N SER A 442 11.83 21.05 30.26
CA SER A 442 13.12 20.56 30.76
C SER A 442 14.35 21.26 30.18
N GLY A 443 14.18 22.42 29.54
CA GLY A 443 15.25 23.25 29.00
C GLY A 443 14.74 24.20 27.92
N PRO A 444 15.51 25.21 27.48
CA PRO A 444 15.07 26.26 26.57
C PRO A 444 14.54 25.67 25.24
N PHE A 445 15.24 24.69 24.68
CA PHE A 445 14.81 24.03 23.44
C PHE A 445 13.49 23.29 23.59
N ASN A 446 13.30 22.54 24.68
CA ASN A 446 12.05 21.82 24.94
C ASN A 446 10.90 22.79 25.23
N THR A 447 11.16 23.93 25.88
CA THR A 447 10.19 25.00 26.09
C THR A 447 9.70 25.58 24.77
N VAL A 448 10.61 25.92 23.86
CA VAL A 448 10.26 26.42 22.52
C VAL A 448 9.42 25.37 21.75
N LEU A 449 9.85 24.11 21.75
CA LEU A 449 9.09 23.03 21.10
C LEU A 449 7.69 22.88 21.70
N THR A 450 7.56 22.94 23.02
CA THR A 450 6.26 22.87 23.69
C THR A 450 5.36 24.02 23.27
N LEU A 451 5.88 25.26 23.24
CA LEU A 451 5.11 26.43 22.82
C LEU A 451 4.70 26.36 21.34
N VAL A 452 5.59 25.91 20.46
CA VAL A 452 5.26 25.71 19.04
C VAL A 452 4.16 24.68 18.87
N VAL A 453 4.27 23.52 19.51
CA VAL A 453 3.23 22.47 19.42
C VAL A 453 1.92 22.92 20.06
N PHE A 454 1.97 23.64 21.19
CA PHE A 454 0.79 24.23 21.82
C PHE A 454 0.09 25.22 20.90
N TYR A 455 0.86 26.10 20.26
CA TYR A 455 0.32 27.05 19.29
C TYR A 455 -0.33 26.33 18.10
N LEU A 456 0.33 25.31 17.54
CA LEU A 456 -0.23 24.49 16.46
C LEU A 456 -1.55 23.82 16.89
N LEU A 457 -1.61 23.27 18.11
CA LEU A 457 -2.83 22.68 18.65
C LEU A 457 -3.91 23.75 18.87
N TYR A 458 -3.55 24.90 19.38
CA TYR A 458 -4.49 26.01 19.61
C TYR A 458 -5.11 26.53 18.30
N VAL A 459 -4.31 26.60 17.22
CA VAL A 459 -4.80 27.05 15.91
C VAL A 459 -5.61 25.95 15.19
N SER A 460 -5.30 24.67 15.42
CA SER A 460 -5.91 23.57 14.65
C SER A 460 -7.11 22.92 15.36
N VAL A 461 -7.02 22.69 16.67
CA VAL A 461 -8.03 21.89 17.40
C VAL A 461 -9.33 22.67 17.63
N PRO A 462 -9.34 23.94 18.11
CA PRO A 462 -10.59 24.64 18.34
C PRO A 462 -11.45 24.86 17.08
N PRO A 463 -10.88 25.26 15.90
CA PRO A 463 -11.67 25.33 14.67
C PRO A 463 -12.25 23.99 14.25
N LEU A 464 -11.47 22.89 14.42
CA LEU A 464 -11.95 21.55 14.09
C LEU A 464 -13.09 21.11 15.02
N VAL A 465 -12.97 21.37 16.32
CA VAL A 465 -14.03 21.06 17.30
C VAL A 465 -15.28 21.92 17.05
N ARG A 466 -15.11 23.22 16.78
CA ARG A 466 -16.23 24.09 16.40
C ARG A 466 -16.93 23.54 15.16
N PHE A 467 -16.20 23.27 14.09
CA PHE A 467 -16.75 22.76 12.84
C PHE A 467 -17.49 21.43 13.03
N LEU A 468 -16.89 20.45 13.72
CA LEU A 468 -17.45 19.09 13.83
C LEU A 468 -18.58 18.97 14.85
N PHE A 469 -18.61 19.82 15.91
CA PHE A 469 -19.49 19.63 17.06
C PHE A 469 -20.27 20.86 17.45
N ILE A 470 -19.64 22.05 17.57
CA ILE A 470 -20.27 23.24 18.15
C ILE A 470 -21.16 23.93 17.11
N ASP A 471 -20.59 24.22 15.93
CA ASP A 471 -21.29 24.89 14.83
C ASP A 471 -21.97 23.89 13.89
N ALA A 472 -21.96 22.60 14.28
CA ALA A 472 -22.47 21.48 13.47
C ALA A 472 -23.99 21.45 13.43
N VAL A 473 -24.55 21.14 12.26
CA VAL A 473 -25.99 20.97 12.04
C VAL A 473 -26.37 19.51 12.23
N TRP A 474 -27.09 19.21 13.30
CA TRP A 474 -27.46 17.85 13.66
C TRP A 474 -28.81 17.40 13.11
N THR A 475 -29.73 18.38 12.88
CA THR A 475 -31.12 18.14 12.42
C THR A 475 -31.42 19.04 11.25
N GLY A 476 -32.18 18.56 10.28
CA GLY A 476 -32.56 19.29 9.08
C GLY A 476 -33.09 18.34 8.02
N THR A 477 -33.87 18.85 7.06
CA THR A 477 -34.51 18.09 6.00
C THR A 477 -33.95 18.40 4.62
N ASP A 478 -33.22 19.49 4.47
CA ASP A 478 -32.70 19.96 3.20
C ASP A 478 -31.42 20.79 3.34
N ARG A 479 -30.88 21.22 2.20
CA ARG A 479 -29.66 22.03 2.09
C ARG A 479 -29.75 23.39 2.81
N ALA A 480 -30.93 23.94 3.00
CA ALA A 480 -31.10 25.26 3.66
C ALA A 480 -30.65 25.20 5.12
N ALA A 481 -30.86 24.04 5.78
CA ALA A 481 -30.37 23.83 7.15
C ALA A 481 -28.82 23.84 7.23
N CYS A 482 -28.11 23.51 6.17
CA CYS A 482 -26.64 23.39 6.14
C CYS A 482 -25.95 24.55 5.41
N ARG A 483 -26.69 25.63 5.13
CA ARG A 483 -26.16 26.89 4.61
C ARG A 483 -25.97 27.94 5.69
N ALA A 484 -24.91 28.72 5.59
CA ALA A 484 -24.57 29.76 6.52
C ALA A 484 -25.59 30.93 6.56
N ASP A 485 -26.52 31.02 5.59
CA ASP A 485 -27.41 32.17 5.39
C ASP A 485 -28.50 32.32 6.44
N THR A 486 -28.70 31.33 7.32
CA THR A 486 -29.83 31.32 8.29
C THR A 486 -29.50 31.82 9.68
N GLY A 487 -28.40 32.57 9.88
CA GLY A 487 -28.13 33.11 11.23
C GLY A 487 -26.79 33.81 11.46
N GLY A 488 -26.07 34.20 10.43
CA GLY A 488 -24.85 35.03 10.59
C GLY A 488 -23.62 34.31 11.14
N SER A 489 -23.67 33.02 11.42
CA SER A 489 -22.51 32.17 11.73
C SER A 489 -22.24 31.19 10.59
N GLU A 490 -20.95 30.94 10.28
CA GLU A 490 -20.57 29.92 9.31
C GLU A 490 -21.09 28.55 9.77
N ALA A 491 -21.88 27.88 8.94
CA ALA A 491 -22.37 26.52 9.24
C ALA A 491 -21.20 25.54 9.31
N GLY A 492 -21.15 24.73 10.38
CA GLY A 492 -20.19 23.65 10.55
C GLY A 492 -20.55 22.38 9.77
N ALA A 493 -20.14 21.24 10.30
CA ALA A 493 -20.43 19.92 9.70
C ALA A 493 -21.94 19.66 9.68
N CYS A 494 -22.45 19.22 8.54
CA CYS A 494 -23.86 18.89 8.36
C CYS A 494 -24.14 17.41 8.65
N TRP A 495 -24.27 17.03 9.92
CA TRP A 495 -24.59 15.65 10.32
C TRP A 495 -26.02 15.25 9.96
N ALA A 496 -26.94 16.23 9.80
CA ALA A 496 -28.29 15.98 9.30
C ALA A 496 -28.28 15.27 7.94
N PHE A 497 -27.39 15.66 7.02
CA PHE A 497 -27.16 14.98 5.75
C PHE A 497 -26.74 13.52 5.93
N ILE A 498 -25.83 13.23 6.88
CA ILE A 498 -25.37 11.85 7.14
C ILE A 498 -26.54 11.01 7.64
N TRP A 499 -27.38 11.54 8.54
CA TRP A 499 -28.55 10.82 9.05
C TRP A 499 -29.60 10.54 7.98
N ASP A 500 -29.87 11.51 7.10
CA ASP A 500 -30.78 11.30 5.96
C ASP A 500 -30.27 10.22 4.99
N LYS A 501 -28.99 10.26 4.69
CA LYS A 501 -28.37 9.32 3.72
C LYS A 501 -27.79 8.04 4.33
N ILE A 502 -27.91 7.82 5.65
CA ILE A 502 -27.28 6.69 6.33
C ILE A 502 -27.69 5.33 5.72
N ASN A 503 -28.95 5.18 5.35
CA ASN A 503 -29.42 3.98 4.70
C ASN A 503 -28.74 3.75 3.33
N TYR A 504 -28.53 4.83 2.57
CA TYR A 504 -27.82 4.74 1.29
C TYR A 504 -26.34 4.46 1.50
N PHE A 505 -25.72 4.98 2.55
CA PHE A 505 -24.32 4.69 2.91
C PHE A 505 -24.13 3.26 3.40
N ILE A 506 -25.14 2.63 3.98
CA ILE A 506 -25.06 1.23 4.45
C ILE A 506 -25.38 0.25 3.33
N TYR A 507 -26.50 0.43 2.63
CA TYR A 507 -27.07 -0.56 1.73
C TYR A 507 -26.88 -0.22 0.24
N GLY A 508 -26.49 1.03 -0.09
CA GLY A 508 -26.58 1.54 -1.46
C GLY A 508 -28.03 1.65 -1.93
N SER A 509 -28.29 1.26 -3.15
CA SER A 509 -29.62 1.22 -3.75
C SER A 509 -30.34 -0.10 -3.54
N TYR A 510 -29.93 -0.92 -2.59
CA TYR A 510 -30.53 -2.21 -2.28
C TYR A 510 -32.03 -2.07 -1.97
N THR A 511 -32.85 -2.96 -2.52
CA THR A 511 -34.33 -2.92 -2.41
C THR A 511 -34.76 -2.83 -0.95
N VAL A 512 -35.57 -1.83 -0.61
CA VAL A 512 -35.92 -1.49 0.78
C VAL A 512 -36.58 -2.66 1.52
N SER A 513 -37.52 -3.40 0.86
CA SER A 513 -38.18 -4.56 1.46
C SER A 513 -37.23 -5.71 1.79
N GLU A 514 -36.04 -5.73 1.15
CA GLU A 514 -35.09 -6.84 1.26
C GLU A 514 -33.85 -6.52 2.09
N ARG A 515 -33.73 -5.31 2.69
CA ARG A 515 -32.57 -4.89 3.48
C ARG A 515 -32.29 -5.76 4.69
N TRP A 516 -33.30 -6.41 5.25
CA TRP A 516 -33.16 -7.36 6.34
C TRP A 516 -32.14 -8.49 6.03
N ARG A 517 -31.99 -8.87 4.75
CA ARG A 517 -30.99 -9.86 4.31
C ARG A 517 -29.55 -9.34 4.51
N VAL A 518 -29.35 -8.06 4.21
CA VAL A 518 -28.06 -7.39 4.42
C VAL A 518 -27.74 -7.29 5.92
N ASP A 519 -28.75 -7.04 6.75
CA ASP A 519 -28.57 -7.01 8.22
C ASP A 519 -28.15 -8.39 8.74
N ILE A 520 -28.80 -9.45 8.25
CA ILE A 520 -28.40 -10.83 8.56
C ILE A 520 -26.97 -11.12 8.08
N PHE A 521 -26.61 -10.68 6.86
CA PHE A 521 -25.25 -10.81 6.34
C PHE A 521 -24.24 -10.14 7.29
N PHE A 522 -24.49 -8.91 7.76
CA PHE A 522 -23.62 -8.22 8.71
C PHE A 522 -23.53 -8.97 10.05
N ALA A 523 -24.65 -9.47 10.55
CA ALA A 523 -24.66 -10.27 11.80
C ALA A 523 -23.83 -11.55 11.66
N LEU A 524 -24.02 -12.30 10.56
CA LEU A 524 -23.26 -13.51 10.28
C LEU A 524 -21.77 -13.24 10.10
N LEU A 525 -21.41 -12.14 9.41
CA LEU A 525 -20.03 -11.69 9.26
C LEU A 525 -19.41 -11.38 10.61
N ALA A 526 -20.11 -10.62 11.46
CA ALA A 526 -19.64 -10.27 12.79
C ALA A 526 -19.43 -11.50 13.67
N ILE A 527 -20.39 -12.46 13.65
CA ILE A 527 -20.27 -13.73 14.38
C ILE A 527 -19.03 -14.50 13.91
N GLY A 528 -18.84 -14.66 12.62
CA GLY A 528 -17.69 -15.37 12.05
C GLY A 528 -16.35 -14.72 12.42
N VAL A 529 -16.27 -13.41 12.29
CA VAL A 529 -15.07 -12.63 12.64
C VAL A 529 -14.77 -12.75 14.13
N VAL A 530 -15.76 -12.57 15.00
CA VAL A 530 -15.60 -12.70 16.45
C VAL A 530 -15.17 -14.12 16.80
N TRP A 531 -15.80 -15.15 16.24
CA TRP A 531 -15.47 -16.55 16.50
C TRP A 531 -14.01 -16.87 16.16
N LEU A 532 -13.53 -16.40 15.02
CA LEU A 532 -12.14 -16.61 14.58
C LEU A 532 -11.12 -15.81 15.40
N LEU A 533 -11.45 -14.56 15.74
CA LEU A 533 -10.52 -13.66 16.42
C LEU A 533 -10.50 -13.87 17.93
N TRP A 534 -11.56 -14.39 18.53
CA TRP A 534 -11.60 -14.65 19.96
C TRP A 534 -10.74 -15.87 20.33
N LEU A 535 -9.57 -15.60 20.91
CA LEU A 535 -8.54 -16.63 21.21
C LEU A 535 -9.01 -17.75 22.14
N ARG A 536 -10.05 -17.50 22.95
CA ARG A 536 -10.64 -18.49 23.88
C ARG A 536 -11.91 -19.16 23.33
N ALA A 537 -12.29 -18.87 22.09
CA ALA A 537 -13.47 -19.46 21.50
C ALA A 537 -13.32 -20.99 21.37
N PRO A 538 -14.36 -21.74 21.73
CA PRO A 538 -14.34 -23.21 21.59
C PRO A 538 -14.40 -23.56 20.08
N ARG A 539 -13.83 -24.71 19.72
CA ARG A 539 -13.91 -25.32 18.38
C ARG A 539 -13.67 -24.30 17.24
N ARG A 540 -12.52 -23.63 17.28
CA ARG A 540 -12.13 -22.65 16.24
C ARG A 540 -11.97 -23.27 14.85
N ASP A 541 -11.75 -24.57 14.78
CA ASP A 541 -11.79 -25.38 13.56
C ASP A 541 -13.16 -25.31 12.86
N LEU A 542 -14.26 -25.46 13.62
CA LEU A 542 -15.60 -25.25 13.09
C LEU A 542 -15.85 -23.78 12.69
N GLY A 543 -15.31 -22.84 13.46
CA GLY A 543 -15.33 -21.42 13.11
C GLY A 543 -14.65 -21.13 11.77
N ALA A 544 -13.55 -21.83 11.47
CA ALA A 544 -12.90 -21.73 10.18
C ALA A 544 -13.74 -22.35 9.04
N ILE A 545 -14.34 -23.53 9.23
CA ILE A 545 -15.26 -24.14 8.25
C ILE A 545 -16.43 -23.22 7.99
N TYR A 546 -17.04 -22.68 9.06
CA TYR A 546 -18.12 -21.71 8.94
C TYR A 546 -17.71 -20.51 8.09
N PHE A 547 -16.60 -19.85 8.39
CA PHE A 547 -16.20 -18.60 7.78
C PHE A 547 -15.69 -18.77 6.34
N PHE A 548 -14.96 -19.86 6.06
CA PHE A 548 -14.34 -20.07 4.75
C PHE A 548 -15.22 -20.83 3.75
N TRP A 549 -16.25 -21.53 4.22
CA TRP A 549 -17.12 -22.30 3.34
C TRP A 549 -18.61 -21.97 3.51
N LEU A 550 -19.18 -22.12 4.71
CA LEU A 550 -20.62 -21.93 4.92
C LEU A 550 -21.04 -20.47 4.73
N PHE A 551 -20.33 -19.54 5.35
CA PHE A 551 -20.64 -18.11 5.29
C PHE A 551 -20.66 -17.53 3.87
N PRO A 552 -19.70 -17.79 2.96
CA PRO A 552 -19.76 -17.31 1.57
C PRO A 552 -20.99 -17.82 0.81
N VAL A 553 -21.36 -19.10 0.99
CA VAL A 553 -22.52 -19.71 0.33
C VAL A 553 -23.82 -19.07 0.83
N VAL A 554 -23.99 -19.00 2.15
CA VAL A 554 -25.18 -18.38 2.76
C VAL A 554 -25.26 -16.89 2.38
N SER A 555 -24.12 -16.19 2.37
CA SER A 555 -24.06 -14.78 1.99
C SER A 555 -24.47 -14.56 0.54
N TYR A 556 -24.05 -15.43 -0.38
CA TYR A 556 -24.48 -15.35 -1.78
C TYR A 556 -25.99 -15.50 -1.89
N VAL A 557 -26.57 -16.56 -1.30
CA VAL A 557 -28.03 -16.80 -1.33
C VAL A 557 -28.79 -15.63 -0.71
N LEU A 558 -28.36 -15.14 0.46
CA LEU A 558 -29.01 -13.99 1.11
C LEU A 558 -28.98 -12.74 0.25
N LEU A 559 -27.83 -12.39 -0.28
CA LEU A 559 -27.65 -11.10 -0.94
C LEU A 559 -28.23 -11.07 -2.36
N THR A 560 -28.15 -12.19 -3.12
CA THR A 560 -28.67 -12.27 -4.49
C THR A 560 -30.12 -12.78 -4.56
N GLY A 561 -30.54 -13.58 -3.57
CA GLY A 561 -31.78 -14.33 -3.58
C GLY A 561 -31.61 -15.80 -3.98
N GLY A 562 -30.41 -16.27 -4.29
CA GLY A 562 -30.16 -17.61 -4.85
C GLY A 562 -30.56 -17.69 -6.32
N ASN A 563 -31.03 -18.88 -6.78
CA ASN A 563 -31.52 -19.14 -8.14
C ASN A 563 -30.53 -18.67 -9.23
N ALA A 564 -29.31 -19.27 -9.22
CA ALA A 564 -28.30 -18.96 -10.22
C ALA A 564 -28.64 -19.45 -11.64
N ASP A 565 -29.68 -20.29 -11.74
CA ASP A 565 -30.22 -20.88 -12.99
C ASP A 565 -29.10 -21.50 -13.86
N PHE A 566 -28.37 -22.40 -13.27
CA PHE A 566 -27.39 -23.21 -13.99
C PHE A 566 -28.13 -24.21 -14.85
N GLY A 567 -28.25 -23.95 -16.11
CA GLY A 567 -28.99 -24.84 -17.04
C GLY A 567 -28.43 -26.28 -17.08
N GLY A 568 -29.22 -27.24 -17.58
CA GLY A 568 -28.81 -28.67 -17.62
C GLY A 568 -27.46 -28.95 -18.30
N ARG A 569 -27.04 -28.11 -19.27
CA ARG A 569 -25.73 -28.20 -19.91
C ARG A 569 -24.59 -27.92 -18.94
N PHE A 570 -24.76 -26.98 -18.00
CA PHE A 570 -23.80 -26.70 -16.97
C PHE A 570 -23.62 -27.90 -16.04
N TRP A 571 -24.72 -28.48 -15.55
CA TRP A 571 -24.68 -29.64 -14.66
C TRP A 571 -24.08 -30.87 -15.34
N LEU A 572 -24.34 -31.07 -16.62
CA LEU A 572 -23.68 -32.13 -17.41
C LEU A 572 -22.17 -31.87 -17.52
N GLY A 573 -21.77 -30.63 -17.82
CA GLY A 573 -20.35 -30.23 -17.87
C GLY A 573 -19.67 -30.41 -16.52
N PHE A 574 -20.31 -30.02 -15.42
CA PHE A 574 -19.81 -30.21 -14.06
C PHE A 574 -19.65 -31.70 -13.72
N ALA A 575 -20.62 -32.57 -14.11
CA ALA A 575 -20.52 -34.00 -13.88
C ALA A 575 -19.36 -34.63 -14.65
N ILE A 576 -19.16 -34.25 -15.93
CA ILE A 576 -18.03 -34.69 -16.74
C ILE A 576 -16.69 -34.23 -16.12
N PHE A 577 -16.60 -32.94 -15.76
CA PHE A 577 -15.40 -32.39 -15.12
C PHE A 577 -15.12 -33.07 -13.76
N GLY A 578 -16.16 -33.28 -12.95
CA GLY A 578 -16.04 -33.98 -11.68
C GLY A 578 -15.55 -35.43 -11.85
N ALA A 579 -16.08 -36.15 -12.85
CA ALA A 579 -15.64 -37.49 -13.18
C ALA A 579 -14.17 -37.50 -13.62
N LEU A 580 -13.73 -36.52 -14.44
CA LEU A 580 -12.34 -36.36 -14.84
C LEU A 580 -11.42 -36.06 -13.64
N VAL A 581 -11.84 -35.20 -12.72
CA VAL A 581 -11.09 -34.91 -11.48
C VAL A 581 -10.93 -36.17 -10.64
N ILE A 582 -12.01 -36.91 -10.40
CA ILE A 582 -11.97 -38.17 -9.63
C ILE A 582 -11.08 -39.21 -10.33
N ALA A 583 -11.21 -39.35 -11.65
CA ALA A 583 -10.38 -40.24 -12.44
C ALA A 583 -8.89 -39.85 -12.38
N LEU A 584 -8.61 -38.55 -12.38
CA LEU A 584 -7.24 -38.03 -12.23
C LEU A 584 -6.65 -38.38 -10.85
N PHE A 585 -7.45 -38.22 -9.76
CA PHE A 585 -7.03 -38.63 -8.42
C PHE A 585 -6.78 -40.13 -8.34
N ALA A 586 -7.66 -40.93 -8.92
CA ALA A 586 -7.50 -42.37 -9.00
C ALA A 586 -6.26 -42.79 -9.80
N PHE A 587 -6.06 -42.18 -10.98
CA PHE A 587 -4.89 -42.40 -11.85
C PHE A 587 -3.60 -42.06 -11.10
N PHE A 588 -3.56 -40.91 -10.42
CA PHE A 588 -2.39 -40.55 -9.63
C PHE A 588 -2.17 -41.50 -8.45
N ALA A 589 -3.22 -41.93 -7.75
CA ALA A 589 -3.09 -42.91 -6.69
C ALA A 589 -2.53 -44.25 -7.22
N ALA A 590 -3.05 -44.73 -8.35
CA ALA A 590 -2.55 -45.94 -9.03
C ALA A 590 -1.10 -45.75 -9.46
N LEU A 591 -0.78 -44.64 -10.09
CA LEU A 591 0.57 -44.30 -10.55
C LEU A 591 1.56 -44.23 -9.39
N LEU A 592 1.12 -43.71 -8.23
CA LEU A 592 1.95 -43.59 -7.04
C LEU A 592 1.92 -44.81 -6.15
N LYS A 593 1.24 -45.89 -6.56
CA LYS A 593 0.99 -47.11 -5.74
C LYS A 593 0.53 -46.75 -4.31
N THR A 594 -0.19 -45.66 -4.17
CA THR A 594 -0.85 -45.29 -2.91
C THR A 594 -2.24 -45.93 -2.86
N ALA A 595 -2.84 -45.96 -1.68
CA ALA A 595 -4.19 -46.50 -1.56
C ALA A 595 -5.17 -45.69 -2.41
N ILE A 596 -5.85 -46.34 -3.36
CA ILE A 596 -6.82 -45.67 -4.27
C ILE A 596 -8.01 -45.14 -3.49
N ARG A 597 -8.47 -45.85 -2.44
CA ARG A 597 -9.62 -45.42 -1.64
C ARG A 597 -9.49 -44.02 -1.04
N PRO A 598 -8.40 -43.64 -0.35
CA PRO A 598 -8.23 -42.27 0.16
C PRO A 598 -8.21 -41.23 -0.97
N ALA A 599 -7.61 -41.56 -2.12
CA ALA A 599 -7.57 -40.63 -3.25
C ALA A 599 -8.96 -40.39 -3.85
N LEU A 600 -9.76 -41.46 -4.02
CA LEU A 600 -11.14 -41.36 -4.46
C LEU A 600 -12.00 -40.57 -3.47
N ILE A 601 -11.83 -40.82 -2.16
CA ILE A 601 -12.55 -40.10 -1.11
C ILE A 601 -12.19 -38.61 -1.16
N MET A 602 -10.91 -38.31 -1.35
CA MET A 602 -10.44 -36.90 -1.42
C MET A 602 -10.93 -36.20 -2.70
N GLY A 603 -10.76 -36.81 -3.87
CA GLY A 603 -11.24 -36.26 -5.14
C GLY A 603 -12.77 -36.16 -5.17
N GLY A 604 -13.46 -37.24 -4.78
CA GLY A 604 -14.92 -37.26 -4.68
C GLY A 604 -15.46 -36.28 -3.65
N GLY A 605 -14.79 -36.14 -2.49
CA GLY A 605 -15.15 -35.15 -1.45
C GLY A 605 -15.04 -33.71 -1.93
N ILE A 606 -13.97 -33.38 -2.68
CA ILE A 606 -13.80 -32.04 -3.28
C ILE A 606 -14.91 -31.76 -4.31
N VAL A 607 -15.14 -32.70 -5.23
CA VAL A 607 -16.21 -32.56 -6.25
C VAL A 607 -17.57 -32.46 -5.58
N ALA A 608 -17.86 -33.29 -4.58
CA ALA A 608 -19.11 -33.24 -3.84
C ALA A 608 -19.29 -31.91 -3.10
N ALA A 609 -18.24 -31.42 -2.43
CA ALA A 609 -18.32 -30.13 -1.73
C ALA A 609 -18.61 -28.97 -2.70
N ILE A 610 -17.93 -28.93 -3.84
CA ILE A 610 -18.21 -27.94 -4.91
C ILE A 610 -19.62 -28.14 -5.48
N GLY A 611 -20.03 -29.36 -5.78
CA GLY A 611 -21.35 -29.67 -6.32
C GLY A 611 -22.47 -29.29 -5.36
N ILE A 612 -22.33 -29.60 -4.07
CA ILE A 612 -23.29 -29.19 -3.03
C ILE A 612 -23.36 -27.65 -2.94
N THR A 613 -22.21 -26.98 -2.99
CA THR A 613 -22.18 -25.51 -2.99
C THR A 613 -22.92 -24.92 -4.17
N LEU A 614 -22.64 -25.41 -5.37
CA LEU A 614 -23.32 -24.97 -6.60
C LEU A 614 -24.82 -25.31 -6.59
N ALA A 615 -25.19 -26.49 -6.09
CA ALA A 615 -26.58 -26.89 -5.96
C ALA A 615 -27.35 -25.99 -4.98
N ILE A 616 -26.75 -25.64 -3.82
CA ILE A 616 -27.37 -24.70 -2.88
C ILE A 616 -27.60 -23.33 -3.53
N VAL A 617 -26.63 -22.85 -4.30
CA VAL A 617 -26.69 -21.56 -4.99
C VAL A 617 -27.76 -21.57 -6.10
N ASP A 618 -28.01 -22.72 -6.72
CA ASP A 618 -28.97 -22.93 -7.79
C ASP A 618 -30.43 -23.11 -7.30
N ILE A 619 -30.60 -23.43 -5.99
CA ILE A 619 -31.94 -23.60 -5.41
C ILE A 619 -32.68 -22.25 -5.38
N ASP A 620 -33.94 -22.26 -5.85
CA ASP A 620 -34.86 -21.16 -5.64
C ASP A 620 -35.41 -21.21 -4.22
N PHE A 621 -35.00 -20.30 -3.38
CA PHE A 621 -35.48 -20.15 -1.99
C PHE A 621 -36.74 -19.28 -1.89
N GLY A 622 -37.35 -18.88 -3.03
CA GLY A 622 -38.47 -17.93 -3.05
C GLY A 622 -38.07 -16.51 -2.64
N LEU A 623 -36.79 -16.19 -2.64
CA LEU A 623 -36.31 -14.86 -2.35
C LEU A 623 -36.25 -14.01 -3.61
N ALA A 624 -36.74 -12.76 -3.55
CA ALA A 624 -36.67 -11.86 -4.70
C ALA A 624 -35.20 -11.64 -5.13
N HIS A 625 -34.92 -11.76 -6.41
CA HIS A 625 -33.58 -11.53 -6.95
C HIS A 625 -33.22 -10.05 -6.85
N VAL A 626 -32.06 -9.76 -6.23
CA VAL A 626 -31.50 -8.40 -6.11
C VAL A 626 -30.19 -8.34 -6.88
N PRO A 627 -30.16 -7.66 -8.06
CA PRO A 627 -28.95 -7.59 -8.86
C PRO A 627 -27.85 -6.80 -8.14
N THR A 628 -26.60 -7.22 -8.35
CA THR A 628 -25.39 -6.62 -7.73
C THR A 628 -25.21 -5.15 -8.09
N SER A 629 -25.81 -4.66 -9.17
CA SER A 629 -25.81 -3.26 -9.58
C SER A 629 -26.51 -2.33 -8.58
N LEU A 630 -27.40 -2.87 -7.74
CA LEU A 630 -28.09 -2.13 -6.68
C LEU A 630 -27.31 -2.14 -5.34
N TRP A 631 -26.26 -2.96 -5.24
CA TRP A 631 -25.49 -3.06 -4.01
C TRP A 631 -24.56 -1.85 -3.87
N GLY A 632 -24.39 -1.36 -2.65
CA GLY A 632 -23.54 -0.20 -2.44
C GLY A 632 -23.19 0.03 -0.98
N GLY A 633 -22.42 1.09 -0.74
CA GLY A 633 -22.07 1.55 0.60
C GLY A 633 -21.19 0.58 1.38
N VAL A 634 -21.48 0.49 2.68
CA VAL A 634 -20.78 -0.39 3.62
C VAL A 634 -20.89 -1.86 3.22
N LEU A 635 -22.03 -2.28 2.65
CA LEU A 635 -22.23 -3.64 2.16
C LEU A 635 -21.12 -4.04 1.18
N VAL A 636 -20.92 -3.25 0.13
CA VAL A 636 -19.89 -3.53 -0.90
C VAL A 636 -18.48 -3.41 -0.31
N THR A 637 -18.24 -2.40 0.51
CA THR A 637 -16.94 -2.21 1.19
C THR A 637 -16.55 -3.45 2.01
N LEU A 638 -17.46 -3.96 2.85
CA LEU A 638 -17.21 -5.14 3.67
C LEU A 638 -17.14 -6.43 2.84
N LEU A 639 -17.93 -6.54 1.78
CA LEU A 639 -17.88 -7.69 0.88
C LEU A 639 -16.52 -7.79 0.19
N VAL A 640 -16.04 -6.68 -0.41
CA VAL A 640 -14.72 -6.64 -1.08
C VAL A 640 -13.60 -6.96 -0.10
N ALA A 641 -13.65 -6.38 1.12
CA ALA A 641 -12.67 -6.67 2.17
C ALA A 641 -12.67 -8.14 2.55
N THR A 642 -13.87 -8.72 2.81
CA THR A 642 -14.00 -10.11 3.26
C THR A 642 -13.51 -11.08 2.21
N VAL A 643 -13.97 -10.95 0.96
CA VAL A 643 -13.54 -11.82 -0.15
C VAL A 643 -12.04 -11.72 -0.37
N GLY A 644 -11.50 -10.49 -0.40
CA GLY A 644 -10.07 -10.27 -0.57
C GLY A 644 -9.23 -10.90 0.55
N ILE A 645 -9.65 -10.76 1.82
CA ILE A 645 -8.98 -11.35 2.99
C ILE A 645 -9.05 -12.88 2.95
N VAL A 646 -10.24 -13.43 2.70
CA VAL A 646 -10.48 -14.89 2.68
C VAL A 646 -9.67 -15.59 1.60
N VAL A 647 -9.64 -15.01 0.38
CA VAL A 647 -8.93 -15.61 -0.76
C VAL A 647 -7.42 -15.39 -0.68
N SER A 648 -6.98 -14.22 -0.20
CA SER A 648 -5.56 -13.86 -0.24
C SER A 648 -4.66 -14.74 0.61
N LEU A 649 -5.13 -15.24 1.76
CA LEU A 649 -4.29 -16.05 2.65
C LEU A 649 -4.01 -17.45 2.08
N PRO A 650 -5.01 -18.27 1.69
CA PRO A 650 -4.74 -19.60 1.11
C PRO A 650 -3.93 -19.50 -0.19
N PHE A 651 -4.31 -18.58 -1.08
CA PHE A 651 -3.63 -18.42 -2.35
C PHE A 651 -2.21 -17.88 -2.18
N GLY A 652 -2.01 -16.95 -1.24
CA GLY A 652 -0.70 -16.46 -0.83
C GLY A 652 0.21 -17.55 -0.27
N ILE A 653 -0.33 -18.48 0.54
CA ILE A 653 0.43 -19.65 1.03
C ILE A 653 0.88 -20.52 -0.15
N VAL A 654 -0.02 -20.84 -1.07
CA VAL A 654 0.30 -21.65 -2.27
C VAL A 654 1.41 -20.99 -3.09
N LEU A 655 1.30 -19.69 -3.37
CA LEU A 655 2.31 -18.94 -4.11
C LEU A 655 3.66 -18.89 -3.38
N ALA A 656 3.67 -18.70 -2.05
CA ALA A 656 4.88 -18.70 -1.24
C ALA A 656 5.60 -20.06 -1.25
N LEU A 657 4.84 -21.14 -1.17
CA LEU A 657 5.37 -22.50 -1.30
C LEU A 657 5.88 -22.77 -2.71
N GLY A 658 5.14 -22.34 -3.74
CA GLY A 658 5.53 -22.42 -5.13
C GLY A 658 6.87 -21.71 -5.40
N ARG A 659 7.04 -20.48 -4.89
CA ARG A 659 8.31 -19.70 -4.99
C ARG A 659 9.50 -20.43 -4.35
N ARG A 660 9.27 -21.26 -3.32
CA ARG A 660 10.31 -22.09 -2.68
C ARG A 660 10.43 -23.50 -3.24
N SER A 661 9.64 -23.84 -4.23
CA SER A 661 9.65 -25.17 -4.84
C SER A 661 11.00 -25.48 -5.48
N LYS A 662 11.41 -26.75 -5.41
CA LYS A 662 12.55 -27.29 -6.15
C LYS A 662 12.23 -27.50 -7.63
N LEU A 663 10.96 -27.43 -8.02
CA LEU A 663 10.50 -27.59 -9.41
C LEU A 663 10.66 -26.25 -10.15
N PRO A 664 11.55 -26.12 -11.15
CA PRO A 664 11.86 -24.85 -11.80
C PRO A 664 10.62 -24.14 -12.37
N MET A 665 9.73 -24.86 -13.05
CA MET A 665 8.55 -24.24 -13.68
C MET A 665 7.54 -23.72 -12.66
N VAL A 666 7.31 -24.47 -11.56
CA VAL A 666 6.44 -24.03 -10.46
C VAL A 666 7.01 -22.77 -9.80
N ARG A 667 8.32 -22.78 -9.55
CA ARG A 667 9.02 -21.61 -8.98
C ARG A 667 8.92 -20.41 -9.91
N MET A 668 9.22 -20.59 -11.19
CA MET A 668 9.20 -19.54 -12.20
C MET A 668 7.79 -18.92 -12.33
N ALA A 669 6.76 -19.75 -12.48
CA ALA A 669 5.37 -19.27 -12.56
C ALA A 669 4.97 -18.48 -11.32
N SER A 670 5.31 -18.97 -10.11
CA SER A 670 5.00 -18.27 -8.86
C SER A 670 5.77 -16.95 -8.74
N VAL A 671 7.05 -16.90 -9.13
CA VAL A 671 7.88 -15.69 -9.10
C VAL A 671 7.34 -14.67 -10.09
N ILE A 672 7.08 -15.06 -11.34
CA ILE A 672 6.53 -14.16 -12.37
C ILE A 672 5.21 -13.56 -11.90
N PHE A 673 4.28 -14.39 -11.39
CA PHE A 673 3.01 -13.90 -10.89
C PHE A 673 3.18 -12.88 -9.75
N ILE A 674 3.98 -13.23 -8.73
CA ILE A 674 4.19 -12.37 -7.56
C ILE A 674 4.83 -11.05 -7.96
N GLU A 675 5.92 -11.08 -8.74
CA GLU A 675 6.65 -9.87 -9.11
C GLU A 675 5.83 -9.00 -10.07
N PHE A 676 5.14 -9.59 -11.04
CA PHE A 676 4.27 -8.87 -11.98
C PHE A 676 3.14 -8.14 -11.24
N VAL A 677 2.37 -8.85 -10.41
CA VAL A 677 1.23 -8.26 -9.69
C VAL A 677 1.70 -7.20 -8.69
N ARG A 678 2.81 -7.44 -7.99
CA ARG A 678 3.38 -6.45 -7.06
C ARG A 678 4.05 -5.27 -7.76
N GLY A 679 4.51 -5.45 -8.98
CA GLY A 679 5.10 -4.39 -9.82
C GLY A 679 4.09 -3.31 -10.20
N VAL A 680 2.82 -3.65 -10.33
CA VAL A 680 1.75 -2.82 -10.86
C VAL A 680 0.98 -2.11 -9.73
N PRO A 681 0.50 -0.86 -9.90
CA PRO A 681 -0.45 -0.24 -8.99
C PRO A 681 -1.78 -1.00 -8.93
N LEU A 682 -2.40 -1.08 -7.74
CA LEU A 682 -3.69 -1.78 -7.59
C LEU A 682 -4.77 -1.19 -8.49
N ILE A 683 -4.81 0.14 -8.63
CA ILE A 683 -5.80 0.79 -9.49
C ILE A 683 -5.71 0.30 -10.94
N THR A 684 -4.50 0.10 -11.45
CA THR A 684 -4.29 -0.44 -12.80
C THR A 684 -4.82 -1.88 -12.89
N VAL A 685 -4.58 -2.71 -11.85
CA VAL A 685 -5.12 -4.07 -11.79
C VAL A 685 -6.65 -4.06 -11.76
N LEU A 686 -7.28 -3.11 -11.06
CA LEU A 686 -8.74 -2.97 -11.02
C LEU A 686 -9.30 -2.55 -12.39
N ILE A 687 -8.68 -1.60 -13.07
CA ILE A 687 -9.06 -1.19 -14.41
C ILE A 687 -8.90 -2.36 -15.38
N MET A 688 -7.78 -3.09 -15.32
CA MET A 688 -7.56 -4.30 -16.12
C MET A 688 -8.63 -5.35 -15.87
N ALA A 689 -8.93 -5.67 -14.61
CA ALA A 689 -9.96 -6.64 -14.28
C ALA A 689 -11.35 -6.20 -14.79
N ASN A 690 -11.64 -4.90 -14.70
CA ASN A 690 -12.93 -4.38 -15.16
C ASN A 690 -13.08 -4.38 -16.70
N THR A 691 -12.01 -4.04 -17.44
CA THR A 691 -12.04 -3.86 -18.90
C THR A 691 -11.59 -5.08 -19.67
N MET A 692 -10.52 -5.78 -19.21
CA MET A 692 -9.91 -6.87 -19.98
C MET A 692 -10.49 -8.25 -19.64
N LEU A 693 -10.95 -8.48 -18.38
CA LEU A 693 -11.47 -9.79 -18.02
C LEU A 693 -12.62 -10.26 -18.94
N PRO A 694 -13.59 -9.40 -19.31
CA PRO A 694 -14.61 -9.80 -20.28
C PRO A 694 -14.06 -10.17 -21.66
N LEU A 695 -12.96 -9.56 -22.10
CA LEU A 695 -12.35 -9.87 -23.40
C LEU A 695 -11.76 -11.29 -23.46
N PHE A 696 -11.30 -11.82 -22.33
CA PHE A 696 -10.66 -13.14 -22.28
C PHE A 696 -11.66 -14.30 -22.16
N LEU A 697 -12.94 -14.00 -21.95
CA LEU A 697 -13.98 -15.00 -21.81
C LEU A 697 -14.71 -15.25 -23.13
N PRO A 698 -15.29 -16.45 -23.32
CA PRO A 698 -16.15 -16.71 -24.47
C PRO A 698 -17.25 -15.66 -24.61
N GLY A 699 -17.55 -15.25 -25.84
CA GLY A 699 -18.46 -14.13 -26.11
C GLY A 699 -19.89 -14.25 -25.57
N ASP A 700 -20.27 -15.46 -25.14
CA ASP A 700 -21.59 -15.74 -24.55
C ASP A 700 -21.61 -15.62 -23.03
N MET A 701 -20.42 -15.46 -22.40
CA MET A 701 -20.28 -15.35 -20.95
C MET A 701 -20.12 -13.89 -20.52
N THR A 702 -21.06 -13.42 -19.71
CA THR A 702 -20.97 -12.13 -19.05
C THR A 702 -20.53 -12.31 -17.60
N VAL A 703 -19.46 -11.63 -17.19
CA VAL A 703 -19.04 -11.60 -15.77
C VAL A 703 -19.69 -10.42 -15.10
N ASP A 704 -20.31 -10.67 -13.97
CA ASP A 704 -20.90 -9.63 -13.13
C ASP A 704 -19.90 -8.50 -12.87
N ARG A 705 -20.39 -7.26 -12.89
CA ARG A 705 -19.57 -6.06 -12.79
C ARG A 705 -18.85 -5.96 -11.45
N LEU A 706 -19.47 -6.45 -10.37
CA LEU A 706 -18.87 -6.47 -9.03
C LEU A 706 -17.82 -7.59 -8.91
N LEU A 707 -18.00 -8.72 -9.59
CA LEU A 707 -17.06 -9.86 -9.51
C LEU A 707 -15.69 -9.51 -10.11
N ARG A 708 -15.63 -8.64 -11.11
CA ARG A 708 -14.38 -8.25 -11.80
C ARG A 708 -13.38 -7.61 -10.84
N PRO A 709 -13.70 -6.52 -10.12
CA PRO A 709 -12.78 -5.95 -9.14
C PRO A 709 -12.54 -6.85 -7.94
N LEU A 710 -13.48 -7.73 -7.55
CA LEU A 710 -13.25 -8.73 -6.50
C LEU A 710 -12.12 -9.68 -6.86
N ILE A 711 -12.10 -10.21 -8.09
CA ILE A 711 -11.04 -11.07 -8.61
C ILE A 711 -9.71 -10.29 -8.63
N GLY A 712 -9.70 -9.07 -9.18
CA GLY A 712 -8.50 -8.23 -9.23
C GLY A 712 -7.90 -7.97 -7.85
N THR A 713 -8.73 -7.58 -6.89
CA THR A 713 -8.31 -7.31 -5.50
C THR A 713 -7.79 -8.57 -4.81
N ALA A 714 -8.47 -9.70 -5.00
CA ALA A 714 -8.07 -10.97 -4.40
C ALA A 714 -6.70 -11.46 -4.92
N LEU A 715 -6.48 -11.38 -6.25
CA LEU A 715 -5.20 -11.74 -6.87
C LEU A 715 -4.07 -10.81 -6.41
N PHE A 716 -4.33 -9.50 -6.36
CA PHE A 716 -3.38 -8.51 -5.89
C PHE A 716 -2.97 -8.77 -4.44
N ALA A 717 -3.95 -8.92 -3.54
CA ALA A 717 -3.70 -9.20 -2.14
C ALA A 717 -2.95 -10.53 -1.92
N SER A 718 -3.22 -11.54 -2.75
CA SER A 718 -2.54 -12.84 -2.70
C SER A 718 -1.04 -12.73 -2.99
N ALA A 719 -0.63 -11.87 -3.91
CA ALA A 719 0.79 -11.66 -4.24
C ALA A 719 1.54 -11.00 -3.05
N TYR A 720 0.92 -10.04 -2.36
CA TYR A 720 1.48 -9.44 -1.14
C TYR A 720 1.51 -10.43 0.03
N MET A 721 0.45 -11.20 0.20
CA MET A 721 0.38 -12.24 1.23
C MET A 721 1.44 -13.34 1.02
N ALA A 722 1.71 -13.70 -0.23
CA ALA A 722 2.77 -14.66 -0.57
C ALA A 722 4.13 -14.21 -0.07
N GLU A 723 4.43 -12.92 -0.16
CA GLU A 723 5.71 -12.37 0.29
C GLU A 723 5.81 -12.35 1.82
N VAL A 724 4.72 -12.03 2.51
CA VAL A 724 4.64 -12.10 3.98
C VAL A 724 4.88 -13.54 4.46
N VAL A 725 4.17 -14.51 3.87
CA VAL A 725 4.33 -15.94 4.21
C VAL A 725 5.74 -16.43 3.89
N ARG A 726 6.32 -16.01 2.76
CA ARG A 726 7.72 -16.31 2.40
C ARG A 726 8.69 -15.83 3.48
N GLY A 727 8.49 -14.62 4.00
CA GLY A 727 9.28 -14.08 5.11
C GLY A 727 9.25 -15.00 6.34
N GLY A 728 8.08 -15.48 6.72
CA GLY A 728 7.92 -16.45 7.81
C GLY A 728 8.63 -17.78 7.56
N LEU A 729 8.48 -18.32 6.35
CA LEU A 729 9.17 -19.55 5.97
C LEU A 729 10.70 -19.39 5.95
N GLN A 730 11.23 -18.20 5.66
CA GLN A 730 12.67 -17.92 5.71
C GLN A 730 13.19 -17.75 7.13
N ALA A 731 12.37 -17.26 8.04
CA ALA A 731 12.71 -17.10 9.46
C ALA A 731 12.79 -18.43 10.22
N MET A 732 12.29 -19.53 9.64
CA MET A 732 12.33 -20.86 10.27
C MET A 732 13.74 -21.41 10.36
N PRO A 733 14.20 -21.85 11.55
CA PRO A 733 15.50 -22.51 11.74
C PRO A 733 15.61 -23.78 10.92
N LYS A 734 16.79 -24.05 10.35
CA LYS A 734 17.07 -25.25 9.56
C LYS A 734 16.82 -26.55 10.35
N GLY A 735 17.11 -26.55 11.65
CA GLY A 735 16.89 -27.69 12.53
C GLY A 735 15.44 -28.17 12.60
N GLN A 736 14.44 -27.31 12.37
CA GLN A 736 13.03 -27.70 12.29
C GLN A 736 12.75 -28.59 11.05
N TYR A 737 13.40 -28.27 9.93
CA TYR A 737 13.32 -29.06 8.70
C TYR A 737 14.06 -30.41 8.86
N GLU A 738 15.24 -30.38 9.45
CA GLU A 738 16.09 -31.57 9.67
C GLU A 738 15.43 -32.51 10.68
N GLY A 739 14.89 -31.99 11.78
CA GLY A 739 14.16 -32.79 12.77
C GLY A 739 12.90 -33.44 12.19
N ALA A 740 12.14 -32.73 11.36
CA ALA A 740 10.97 -33.28 10.69
C ALA A 740 11.37 -34.42 9.70
N MET A 741 12.46 -34.23 8.96
CA MET A 741 12.97 -35.27 8.05
C MET A 741 13.51 -36.49 8.80
N SER A 742 14.16 -36.34 9.94
CA SER A 742 14.64 -37.45 10.77
C SER A 742 13.51 -38.28 11.37
N LEU A 743 12.31 -37.69 11.55
CA LEU A 743 11.09 -38.41 11.93
C LEU A 743 10.40 -39.12 10.74
N GLY A 744 11.00 -39.09 9.54
CA GLY A 744 10.45 -39.75 8.35
C GLY A 744 9.24 -39.03 7.73
N LEU A 745 8.95 -37.77 8.11
CA LEU A 745 7.84 -37.01 7.56
C LEU A 745 8.12 -36.66 6.09
N ASN A 746 7.16 -36.91 5.22
CA ASN A 746 7.23 -36.45 3.84
C ASN A 746 7.03 -34.91 3.76
N TYR A 747 7.36 -34.31 2.60
CA TYR A 747 7.31 -32.86 2.43
C TYR A 747 5.94 -32.22 2.79
N PRO A 748 4.79 -32.74 2.32
CA PRO A 748 3.49 -32.21 2.73
C PRO A 748 3.25 -32.28 4.23
N GLN A 749 3.53 -33.42 4.86
CA GLN A 749 3.38 -33.61 6.31
C GLN A 749 4.29 -32.67 7.11
N MET A 750 5.56 -32.55 6.72
CA MET A 750 6.50 -31.63 7.33
C MET A 750 6.01 -30.18 7.23
N MET A 751 5.52 -29.79 6.05
CA MET A 751 5.04 -28.41 5.84
C MET A 751 3.75 -28.13 6.61
N THR A 752 2.75 -29.02 6.57
CA THR A 752 1.43 -28.79 7.18
C THR A 752 1.44 -28.92 8.69
N LEU A 753 2.21 -29.87 9.25
CA LEU A 753 2.19 -30.19 10.66
C LEU A 753 3.21 -29.36 11.48
N ILE A 754 4.36 -29.01 10.89
CA ILE A 754 5.49 -28.45 11.64
C ILE A 754 5.86 -27.05 11.15
N ILE A 755 6.20 -26.90 9.88
CA ILE A 755 6.83 -25.67 9.38
C ILE A 755 5.81 -24.54 9.20
N LEU A 756 4.72 -24.78 8.48
CA LEU A 756 3.75 -23.74 8.13
C LEU A 756 3.04 -23.15 9.37
N PRO A 757 2.61 -23.94 10.37
CA PRO A 757 1.99 -23.37 11.57
C PRO A 757 2.94 -22.43 12.34
N GLN A 758 4.23 -22.79 12.42
CA GLN A 758 5.24 -21.97 13.09
C GLN A 758 5.58 -20.73 12.26
N ALA A 759 5.76 -20.90 10.93
CA ALA A 759 6.05 -19.79 10.01
C ALA A 759 4.91 -18.75 10.00
N LEU A 760 3.66 -19.19 9.93
CA LEU A 760 2.49 -18.30 9.99
C LEU A 760 2.43 -17.54 11.32
N ARG A 761 2.76 -18.20 12.43
CA ARG A 761 2.79 -17.59 13.76
C ARG A 761 3.78 -16.42 13.82
N ILE A 762 4.96 -16.56 13.21
CA ILE A 762 5.98 -15.52 13.16
C ILE A 762 5.48 -14.29 12.38
N VAL A 763 4.70 -14.49 11.33
CA VAL A 763 4.28 -13.43 10.41
C VAL A 763 2.84 -12.92 10.64
N ILE A 764 2.18 -13.30 11.75
CA ILE A 764 0.85 -12.77 12.10
C ILE A 764 0.78 -11.24 12.01
N PRO A 765 1.76 -10.46 12.53
CA PRO A 765 1.73 -9.01 12.40
C PRO A 765 1.74 -8.54 10.94
N GLY A 766 2.52 -9.20 10.10
CA GLY A 766 2.57 -8.93 8.66
C GLY A 766 1.26 -9.27 7.95
N ILE A 767 0.63 -10.39 8.31
CA ILE A 767 -0.68 -10.82 7.78
C ILE A 767 -1.74 -9.77 8.11
N VAL A 768 -1.83 -9.34 9.38
CA VAL A 768 -2.82 -8.34 9.79
C VAL A 768 -2.55 -6.99 9.13
N ASN A 769 -1.29 -6.57 8.99
CA ASN A 769 -0.94 -5.36 8.24
C ASN A 769 -1.39 -5.43 6.77
N THR A 770 -1.27 -6.60 6.13
CA THR A 770 -1.78 -6.81 4.76
C THR A 770 -3.31 -6.70 4.73
N PHE A 771 -4.02 -7.25 5.71
CA PHE A 771 -5.47 -7.13 5.82
C PHE A 771 -5.93 -5.69 6.06
N ILE A 772 -5.24 -4.93 6.91
CA ILE A 772 -5.51 -3.49 7.10
C ILE A 772 -5.28 -2.72 5.80
N GLY A 773 -4.20 -3.05 5.06
CA GLY A 773 -3.95 -2.50 3.74
C GLY A 773 -5.11 -2.77 2.79
N LEU A 774 -5.50 -4.04 2.68
CA LEU A 774 -6.60 -4.47 1.81
C LEU A 774 -7.94 -3.80 2.18
N PHE A 775 -8.25 -3.68 3.48
CA PHE A 775 -9.46 -2.98 3.93
C PHE A 775 -9.49 -1.51 3.50
N LYS A 776 -8.34 -0.82 3.52
CA LYS A 776 -8.22 0.55 2.99
C LYS A 776 -8.33 0.60 1.48
N ASP A 777 -7.78 -0.39 0.80
CA ASP A 777 -7.75 -0.50 -0.64
C ASP A 777 -9.14 -0.80 -1.24
N THR A 778 -10.13 -1.22 -0.41
CA THR A 778 -11.52 -1.34 -0.86
C THR A 778 -12.07 -0.03 -1.40
N SER A 779 -11.61 1.12 -0.89
CA SER A 779 -12.02 2.44 -1.40
C SER A 779 -11.66 2.67 -2.87
N LEU A 780 -10.69 1.92 -3.42
CA LEU A 780 -10.24 2.08 -4.80
C LEU A 780 -11.23 1.54 -5.84
N VAL A 781 -12.17 0.66 -5.45
CA VAL A 781 -13.20 0.16 -6.36
C VAL A 781 -14.17 1.25 -6.81
N ALA A 782 -14.23 2.37 -6.07
CA ALA A 782 -14.94 3.59 -6.46
C ALA A 782 -14.51 4.10 -7.84
N ILE A 783 -13.22 3.96 -8.17
CA ILE A 783 -12.63 4.48 -9.42
C ILE A 783 -13.10 3.68 -10.63
N VAL A 784 -13.35 2.38 -10.48
CA VAL A 784 -13.92 1.54 -11.54
C VAL A 784 -15.45 1.55 -11.56
N GLY A 785 -16.08 2.50 -10.85
CA GLY A 785 -17.50 2.76 -10.87
C GLY A 785 -18.34 1.82 -10.01
N ILE A 786 -17.73 1.15 -9.04
CA ILE A 786 -18.46 0.37 -8.02
C ILE A 786 -18.84 1.29 -6.86
N PHE A 787 -20.07 1.21 -6.43
CA PHE A 787 -20.62 2.04 -5.36
C PHE A 787 -20.24 1.48 -3.97
N ASP A 788 -18.98 1.64 -3.59
CA ASP A 788 -18.54 1.44 -2.20
C ASP A 788 -18.97 2.63 -1.31
N LEU A 789 -18.55 2.64 -0.04
CA LEU A 789 -18.86 3.74 0.87
C LEU A 789 -18.38 5.10 0.34
N VAL A 790 -17.18 5.17 -0.25
CA VAL A 790 -16.62 6.43 -0.75
C VAL A 790 -17.40 6.94 -1.96
N LYS A 791 -17.76 6.05 -2.90
CA LYS A 791 -18.55 6.41 -4.08
C LYS A 791 -19.98 6.79 -3.76
N THR A 792 -20.61 6.15 -2.77
CA THR A 792 -21.95 6.54 -2.31
C THR A 792 -21.95 7.94 -1.69
N ILE A 793 -20.91 8.30 -0.92
CA ILE A 793 -20.75 9.64 -0.37
C ILE A 793 -20.53 10.67 -1.50
N GLU A 794 -19.67 10.35 -2.45
CA GLU A 794 -19.40 11.19 -3.62
C GLU A 794 -20.67 11.47 -4.42
N ALA A 795 -21.49 10.44 -4.68
CA ALA A 795 -22.75 10.57 -5.38
C ALA A 795 -23.77 11.38 -4.58
N SER A 796 -23.85 11.19 -3.27
CA SER A 796 -24.79 11.91 -2.42
C SER A 796 -24.45 13.40 -2.25
N ARG A 797 -23.18 13.77 -2.39
CA ARG A 797 -22.72 15.15 -2.28
C ARG A 797 -23.32 16.09 -3.31
N ILE A 798 -23.64 15.57 -4.49
CA ILE A 798 -24.23 16.33 -5.60
C ILE A 798 -25.75 16.29 -5.61
N ASP A 799 -26.39 15.63 -4.62
CA ASP A 799 -27.85 15.61 -4.50
C ASP A 799 -28.39 17.05 -4.37
N PRO A 800 -29.28 17.50 -5.28
CA PRO A 800 -29.82 18.87 -5.23
C PRO A 800 -30.48 19.24 -3.91
N ASN A 801 -31.04 18.28 -3.18
CA ASN A 801 -31.67 18.52 -1.89
C ASN A 801 -30.67 18.83 -0.77
N TRP A 802 -29.43 18.37 -0.92
CA TRP A 802 -28.40 18.51 0.13
C TRP A 802 -27.17 19.31 -0.30
N ALA A 803 -27.01 19.63 -1.59
CA ALA A 803 -25.80 20.29 -2.11
C ALA A 803 -25.52 21.63 -1.41
N ALA A 804 -24.53 21.61 -0.48
CA ALA A 804 -24.04 22.75 0.28
C ALA A 804 -22.52 22.65 0.45
N PRO A 805 -21.80 23.75 0.73
CA PRO A 805 -20.33 23.75 0.80
C PRO A 805 -19.76 22.77 1.83
N THR A 806 -20.43 22.59 2.97
CA THR A 806 -19.97 21.76 4.10
C THR A 806 -20.24 20.26 3.92
N ILE A 807 -21.10 19.85 2.94
CA ILE A 807 -21.48 18.46 2.72
C ILE A 807 -20.29 17.59 2.34
N GLY A 808 -19.43 18.10 1.45
CA GLY A 808 -18.21 17.34 1.05
C GLY A 808 -17.30 17.06 2.22
N ILE A 809 -17.03 18.08 3.04
CA ILE A 809 -16.16 17.95 4.23
C ILE A 809 -16.77 16.94 5.21
N THR A 810 -18.09 17.06 5.49
CA THR A 810 -18.80 16.18 6.42
C THR A 810 -18.82 14.72 5.93
N GLY A 811 -19.12 14.50 4.65
CA GLY A 811 -19.15 13.16 4.07
C GLY A 811 -17.79 12.45 4.12
N TYR A 812 -16.71 13.14 3.75
CA TYR A 812 -15.36 12.53 3.83
C TYR A 812 -14.86 12.41 5.27
N ALA A 813 -15.26 13.27 6.19
CA ALA A 813 -15.00 13.09 7.63
C ALA A 813 -15.69 11.83 8.17
N PHE A 814 -16.93 11.58 7.77
CA PHE A 814 -17.67 10.35 8.10
C PHE A 814 -16.95 9.10 7.52
N ALA A 815 -16.56 9.11 6.23
CA ALA A 815 -15.79 8.03 5.64
C ALA A 815 -14.48 7.79 6.38
N ALA A 816 -13.72 8.85 6.68
CA ALA A 816 -12.47 8.79 7.42
C ALA A 816 -12.65 8.14 8.79
N LEU A 817 -13.73 8.53 9.53
CA LEU A 817 -14.06 7.95 10.83
C LEU A 817 -14.38 6.45 10.71
N PHE A 818 -15.18 6.05 9.71
CA PHE A 818 -15.51 4.64 9.47
C PHE A 818 -14.25 3.81 9.25
N TYR A 819 -13.42 4.19 8.30
CA TYR A 819 -12.17 3.46 8.02
C TYR A 819 -11.21 3.47 9.20
N PHE A 820 -11.10 4.61 9.91
CA PHE A 820 -10.25 4.73 11.09
C PHE A 820 -10.66 3.75 12.19
N VAL A 821 -11.94 3.64 12.52
CA VAL A 821 -12.44 2.73 13.57
C VAL A 821 -12.07 1.28 13.25
N PHE A 822 -12.31 0.82 12.04
CA PHE A 822 -12.01 -0.56 11.65
C PHE A 822 -10.49 -0.82 11.58
N CYS A 823 -9.72 0.05 10.91
CA CYS A 823 -8.27 -0.12 10.77
C CYS A 823 -7.54 -0.02 12.11
N PHE A 824 -7.93 0.93 12.96
CA PHE A 824 -7.37 1.09 14.29
C PHE A 824 -7.71 -0.11 15.18
N GLY A 825 -8.95 -0.61 15.12
CA GLY A 825 -9.37 -1.82 15.81
C GLY A 825 -8.52 -3.03 15.42
N MET A 826 -8.34 -3.28 14.12
CA MET A 826 -7.48 -4.35 13.60
C MET A 826 -6.02 -4.17 14.06
N SER A 827 -5.49 -2.95 14.01
CA SER A 827 -4.13 -2.64 14.45
C SER A 827 -3.93 -2.93 15.94
N ARG A 828 -4.89 -2.55 16.79
CA ARG A 828 -4.85 -2.83 18.24
C ARG A 828 -4.95 -4.32 18.55
N TYR A 829 -5.79 -5.04 17.82
CA TYR A 829 -5.87 -6.49 17.92
C TYR A 829 -4.53 -7.16 17.58
N SER A 830 -3.89 -6.76 16.46
CA SER A 830 -2.57 -7.25 16.04
C SER A 830 -1.52 -7.09 17.12
N LEU A 831 -1.41 -5.88 17.69
CA LEU A 831 -0.47 -5.61 18.79
C LEU A 831 -0.75 -6.46 20.04
N GLY A 832 -2.03 -6.74 20.33
CA GLY A 832 -2.44 -7.64 21.42
C GLY A 832 -1.98 -9.09 21.19
N VAL A 833 -2.11 -9.59 19.97
CA VAL A 833 -1.66 -10.94 19.59
C VAL A 833 -0.13 -11.04 19.65
N GLU A 834 0.57 -10.05 19.11
CA GLU A 834 2.04 -9.98 19.10
C GLU A 834 2.62 -10.04 20.52
N ARG A 835 2.09 -9.24 21.46
CA ARG A 835 2.53 -9.24 22.87
C ARG A 835 2.35 -10.60 23.52
N ARG A 836 1.25 -11.29 23.24
CA ARG A 836 0.98 -12.63 23.78
C ARG A 836 1.92 -13.69 23.21
N LEU A 837 2.24 -13.59 21.91
CA LEU A 837 3.18 -14.49 21.25
C LEU A 837 4.61 -14.31 21.79
N ALA A 838 5.04 -13.06 22.00
CA ALA A 838 6.34 -12.74 22.59
C ALA A 838 6.46 -13.21 24.04
N ALA A 839 5.41 -13.06 24.85
CA ALA A 839 5.40 -13.55 26.23
C ALA A 839 5.50 -15.08 26.34
N GLY A 840 5.04 -15.82 25.33
CA GLY A 840 5.17 -17.29 25.27
C GLY A 840 6.56 -17.79 24.87
N GLN A 841 7.42 -16.93 24.32
CA GLN A 841 8.81 -17.29 23.95
C GLN A 841 9.80 -17.07 25.12
N ASN A 842 9.45 -16.25 26.09
CA ASN A 842 10.27 -15.96 27.27
C ASN A 842 9.99 -16.93 28.46
N ARG A 843 9.15 -17.93 28.26
CA ARG A 843 8.97 -19.09 29.13
C ARG A 843 9.56 -20.34 28.47
#